data_75a502699488dd59afa3558eaa962e2d
#
_entry.id   75a502699488dd59afa3558eaa962e2d
#
_cell.length_a   1.000
_cell.length_b   1.000
_cell.length_c   1.000
_cell.angle_alpha   90.00
_cell.angle_beta   90.00
_cell.angle_gamma   90.00
#
_symmetry.space_group_name_H-M   'P 1'
#
loop_
_entity.id
_entity.type
_entity.pdbx_description
1 polymer ?
#
loop_
_entity_poly.entity_id
_entity_poly.type
_entity_poly.pdbx_seq_one_letter_code
_entity_poly.pdbx_strand_id
1 'polypeptide(L)'
;MELSRRSALSAIPAATLWAVSQALRAEAVPRSDPTAPAGASTSSAPSDAAVLLRNTVAVLAGTAESNARHEVAPKMAALRATARTRLAAMDRAGQDELFEGVPLGTSDPNLNTSYQYLYEMALAACLPGGTDTSGPYADATVRRRVVDGLTRLHDDWFGDRSKGYYGNWFHWEIGIPGHATRTLVLLRDDVAEHRPGLTATYIASMDGYLRNGKDGDVDLDSRFHTGANLADITTNRILQGALLGDEARITKALADQLTVFATVDPYRPRHGVTDGFHADGSFVQHGSVAYTGSYGKGLLTRIVQTVKILDGTGYLPDDSLPGVVQGWIADGFAPLIFEGWMMEIVKGRAVSRTGTGYADVTAVVEAVVDLSAHTTGSDTEALQGYVKHVRQTSKAGLDPTAFVSPVSIARYADILGSPVPATDLGPAASHAAYNAMDRTVHRRPGYAFALARSSARISMYEYMSGENLMPWFQGTGAHYLYLSGADQRQAFGIDYFTAVPPHRLSGVTAPAGTRRTVPELYGTLWYDNPGRGFTSSSESQNAYVYFPRATQEFSGGARLDAYGSAGLVLSDDAAHAAQQAGTLPEDFVTYRAARATRSWFMFDDEILVLSAGVTGPAGRAVTTTVDSRIADPSSPVTVTGGLRDGSPWQRTGTAPPAWLRYADAGQRTSVGYVFLSGPSPVVALDTVTRSRRLVRLTNADTPVTKQVFTLSYEQSAGARPASMAHALVPNASAEQLASYAHGPLSVLSNTERLQAAAHTHLGITAANAFTPGTHRAGRLSIDGPASVMLRRTEGGTYSVA
;
A
#
# COMPACT_ATOMS: atom_id res chain seq x y z
N MET A 1 -13.84 9.09 -37.72
CA MET A 1 -14.28 7.88 -37.02
C MET A 1 -15.00 8.34 -35.76
N GLU A 2 -16.29 8.23 -35.73
CA GLU A 2 -17.13 8.55 -34.56
C GLU A 2 -17.25 7.29 -33.71
N LEU A 3 -16.76 7.34 -32.50
CA LEU A 3 -16.95 6.27 -31.51
C LEU A 3 -18.05 6.69 -30.52
N SER A 4 -19.15 6.00 -30.57
CA SER A 4 -20.28 6.23 -29.64
C SER A 4 -19.98 5.60 -28.27
N ARG A 5 -20.51 6.22 -27.19
CA ARG A 5 -20.35 5.85 -25.76
C ARG A 5 -20.76 4.41 -25.37
N ARG A 6 -21.10 3.51 -26.31
CA ARG A 6 -21.71 2.20 -25.99
C ARG A 6 -20.83 0.98 -26.20
N SER A 7 -19.55 1.09 -26.56
CA SER A 7 -18.77 -0.08 -26.99
C SER A 7 -17.41 -0.24 -26.29
N ALA A 8 -17.34 -0.14 -24.98
CA ALA A 8 -16.11 -0.48 -24.24
C ALA A 8 -16.41 -1.02 -22.83
N LEU A 9 -17.33 -1.95 -22.74
CA LEU A 9 -17.53 -2.81 -21.57
C LEU A 9 -17.62 -4.25 -22.08
N SER A 10 -16.46 -4.87 -22.32
CA SER A 10 -16.38 -6.32 -22.45
C SER A 10 -16.57 -6.92 -21.05
N ALA A 11 -17.77 -7.37 -20.78
CA ALA A 11 -18.16 -8.08 -19.58
C ALA A 11 -17.41 -9.42 -19.50
N ILE A 12 -16.63 -9.62 -18.47
CA ILE A 12 -16.31 -10.96 -17.96
C ILE A 12 -17.60 -11.48 -17.30
N PRO A 13 -18.03 -12.72 -17.56
CA PRO A 13 -19.37 -13.16 -17.18
C PRO A 13 -19.51 -13.22 -15.66
N ALA A 14 -20.51 -12.52 -15.13
CA ALA A 14 -20.96 -12.57 -13.74
C ALA A 14 -21.53 -13.97 -13.31
N ALA A 15 -21.40 -14.98 -14.13
CA ALA A 15 -21.96 -16.31 -13.89
C ALA A 15 -21.19 -17.17 -12.87
N THR A 16 -19.91 -16.91 -12.66
CA THR A 16 -19.07 -17.71 -11.75
C THR A 16 -19.24 -17.35 -10.27
N LEU A 17 -19.65 -16.13 -9.96
CA LEU A 17 -19.85 -15.68 -8.57
C LEU A 17 -21.23 -16.03 -7.99
N TRP A 18 -22.21 -16.39 -8.82
CA TRP A 18 -23.55 -16.78 -8.36
C TRP A 18 -23.59 -18.24 -7.87
N ALA A 19 -22.66 -19.07 -8.34
CA ALA A 19 -22.56 -20.47 -7.92
C ALA A 19 -22.04 -20.62 -6.48
N VAL A 20 -21.14 -19.73 -6.01
CA VAL A 20 -20.55 -19.79 -4.67
C VAL A 20 -21.56 -19.47 -3.58
N SER A 21 -22.55 -18.60 -3.84
CA SER A 21 -23.57 -18.23 -2.84
C SER A 21 -24.73 -19.24 -2.76
N GLN A 22 -24.87 -20.16 -3.74
CA GLN A 22 -25.93 -21.18 -3.71
C GLN A 22 -25.46 -22.54 -3.16
N ALA A 23 -24.17 -22.83 -3.20
CA ALA A 23 -23.62 -24.10 -2.66
C ALA A 23 -23.74 -24.21 -1.13
N LEU A 24 -23.97 -23.09 -0.43
CA LEU A 24 -24.16 -23.07 1.03
C LEU A 24 -25.61 -23.28 1.49
N ARG A 25 -26.56 -23.62 0.56
CA ARG A 25 -28.00 -23.72 0.89
C ARG A 25 -28.64 -25.03 0.50
N ALA A 26 -28.00 -26.15 0.52
CA ALA A 26 -28.71 -27.45 0.48
C ALA A 26 -27.76 -28.58 0.89
N GLU A 27 -28.01 -29.17 2.05
CA GLU A 27 -28.46 -30.55 2.12
C GLU A 27 -28.71 -30.95 3.57
N ALA A 28 -29.98 -31.20 3.85
CA ALA A 28 -30.41 -31.84 5.09
C ALA A 28 -30.17 -33.35 4.94
N VAL A 29 -29.33 -33.92 5.81
CA VAL A 29 -29.04 -35.34 5.88
C VAL A 29 -30.23 -36.11 6.49
N PRO A 30 -30.66 -37.24 5.93
CA PRO A 30 -31.69 -38.07 6.54
C PRO A 30 -31.13 -38.84 7.77
N ARG A 31 -31.91 -38.85 8.84
CA ARG A 31 -31.64 -39.67 10.03
C ARG A 31 -31.74 -41.15 9.67
N SER A 32 -30.70 -41.93 10.00
CA SER A 32 -30.75 -43.39 10.10
C SER A 32 -30.57 -43.83 11.55
N ASP A 33 -31.42 -44.79 11.96
CA ASP A 33 -31.51 -45.40 13.28
C ASP A 33 -30.26 -46.20 13.72
N PRO A 34 -29.97 -46.31 15.03
CA PRO A 34 -28.79 -46.95 15.56
C PRO A 34 -29.01 -48.39 15.94
N THR A 35 -28.38 -49.32 15.24
CA THR A 35 -28.08 -50.65 15.82
C THR A 35 -26.89 -51.30 15.11
N ALA A 36 -25.72 -51.34 15.81
CA ALA A 36 -24.71 -52.37 15.68
C ALA A 36 -23.59 -52.24 16.72
N PRO A 37 -22.88 -53.29 17.10
CA PRO A 37 -22.29 -53.45 18.42
C PRO A 37 -20.88 -52.86 18.53
N ALA A 38 -20.50 -52.56 19.77
CA ALA A 38 -19.18 -52.11 20.20
C ALA A 38 -18.09 -53.13 19.89
N GLY A 39 -16.98 -52.65 19.29
CA GLY A 39 -15.73 -53.41 19.22
C GLY A 39 -14.80 -53.04 18.09
N ALA A 40 -14.10 -51.91 18.26
CA ALA A 40 -12.72 -51.66 17.75
C ALA A 40 -12.42 -50.17 17.97
N SER A 41 -11.38 -49.85 18.68
CA SER A 41 -10.88 -48.49 18.82
C SER A 41 -10.29 -48.05 17.48
N THR A 42 -11.13 -47.55 16.60
CA THR A 42 -10.71 -46.75 15.46
C THR A 42 -10.36 -45.38 15.95
N SER A 43 -9.12 -44.96 15.85
CA SER A 43 -8.77 -43.53 16.04
C SER A 43 -9.64 -42.74 15.05
N SER A 44 -10.67 -42.08 15.57
CA SER A 44 -11.49 -41.16 14.76
C SER A 44 -10.58 -40.13 14.11
N ALA A 45 -10.78 -39.86 12.81
CA ALA A 45 -10.10 -38.77 12.14
C ALA A 45 -10.25 -37.48 12.98
N PRO A 46 -9.20 -36.64 13.09
CA PRO A 46 -9.29 -35.41 13.84
C PRO A 46 -10.39 -34.51 13.26
N SER A 47 -11.13 -33.80 14.09
CA SER A 47 -12.14 -32.84 13.63
C SER A 47 -11.48 -31.72 12.80
N ASP A 48 -12.21 -31.09 11.88
CA ASP A 48 -11.74 -29.96 11.08
C ASP A 48 -11.20 -28.82 11.94
N ALA A 49 -11.84 -28.51 13.04
CA ALA A 49 -11.35 -27.53 14.03
C ALA A 49 -9.98 -27.93 14.62
N ALA A 50 -9.74 -29.21 14.90
CA ALA A 50 -8.45 -29.68 15.38
C ALA A 50 -7.37 -29.62 14.29
N VAL A 51 -7.70 -29.89 13.03
CA VAL A 51 -6.81 -29.72 11.88
C VAL A 51 -6.45 -28.24 11.74
N LEU A 52 -7.43 -27.33 11.77
CA LEU A 52 -7.26 -25.89 11.69
C LEU A 52 -6.30 -25.35 12.78
N LEU A 53 -6.50 -25.77 14.03
CA LEU A 53 -5.61 -25.35 15.13
C LEU A 53 -4.19 -25.88 14.95
N ARG A 54 -4.02 -27.14 14.52
CA ARG A 54 -2.70 -27.73 14.22
C ARG A 54 -2.00 -26.97 13.09
N ASN A 55 -2.72 -26.69 12.00
CA ASN A 55 -2.18 -25.89 10.89
C ASN A 55 -1.78 -24.49 11.35
N THR A 56 -2.58 -23.86 12.23
CA THR A 56 -2.23 -22.54 12.79
C THR A 56 -0.92 -22.59 13.57
N VAL A 57 -0.73 -23.61 14.43
CA VAL A 57 0.55 -23.78 15.13
C VAL A 57 1.69 -23.97 14.14
N ALA A 58 1.53 -24.79 13.10
CA ALA A 58 2.55 -24.98 12.07
C ALA A 58 2.88 -23.69 11.31
N VAL A 59 1.88 -22.87 10.99
CA VAL A 59 2.08 -21.56 10.35
C VAL A 59 2.88 -20.63 11.26
N LEU A 60 2.57 -20.59 12.55
CA LEU A 60 3.19 -19.64 13.50
C LEU A 60 4.57 -20.12 14.00
N ALA A 61 4.64 -21.38 14.46
CA ALA A 61 5.79 -21.94 15.18
C ALA A 61 6.64 -22.92 14.32
N GLY A 62 6.19 -23.23 13.10
CA GLY A 62 6.82 -24.23 12.24
C GLY A 62 6.45 -25.65 12.63
N THR A 63 7.14 -26.61 12.01
CA THR A 63 7.10 -28.03 12.32
C THR A 63 8.48 -28.50 12.78
N ALA A 64 8.56 -29.68 13.40
CA ALA A 64 9.89 -30.21 13.79
C ALA A 64 10.81 -30.38 12.57
N GLU A 65 10.25 -30.76 11.42
CA GLU A 65 10.97 -30.88 10.15
C GLU A 65 11.47 -29.52 9.64
N SER A 66 10.59 -28.52 9.50
CA SER A 66 10.99 -27.19 9.02
C SER A 66 12.01 -26.53 9.95
N ASN A 67 11.82 -26.67 11.27
CA ASN A 67 12.67 -26.03 12.27
C ASN A 67 14.07 -26.70 12.37
N ALA A 68 14.23 -27.95 11.93
CA ALA A 68 15.52 -28.64 11.85
C ALA A 68 16.37 -28.17 10.66
N ARG A 69 15.80 -27.43 9.71
CA ARG A 69 16.54 -26.94 8.54
C ARG A 69 17.48 -25.79 8.89
N HIS A 70 18.68 -25.78 8.28
CA HIS A 70 19.71 -24.77 8.57
C HIS A 70 19.27 -23.34 8.17
N GLU A 71 18.44 -23.18 7.14
CA GLU A 71 17.92 -21.88 6.70
C GLU A 71 16.97 -21.26 7.74
N VAL A 72 16.33 -22.10 8.54
CA VAL A 72 15.36 -21.68 9.58
C VAL A 72 16.06 -21.38 10.91
N ALA A 73 17.28 -21.91 11.14
CA ALA A 73 17.99 -21.75 12.39
C ALA A 73 18.15 -20.27 12.85
N PRO A 74 18.46 -19.28 11.98
CA PRO A 74 18.52 -17.88 12.39
C PRO A 74 17.19 -17.35 12.94
N LYS A 75 16.06 -17.74 12.33
CA LYS A 75 14.71 -17.39 12.82
C LYS A 75 14.44 -17.95 14.20
N MET A 76 14.76 -19.23 14.41
CA MET A 76 14.61 -19.89 15.73
C MET A 76 15.43 -19.19 16.80
N ALA A 77 16.67 -18.84 16.48
CA ALA A 77 17.54 -18.11 17.40
C ALA A 77 16.98 -16.72 17.75
N ALA A 78 16.47 -15.98 16.75
CA ALA A 78 15.86 -14.67 16.94
C ALA A 78 14.61 -14.73 17.81
N LEU A 79 13.70 -15.70 17.60
CA LEU A 79 12.51 -15.89 18.41
C LEU A 79 12.87 -16.16 19.89
N ARG A 80 13.83 -17.06 20.16
CA ARG A 80 14.29 -17.33 21.52
C ARG A 80 14.97 -16.13 22.17
N ALA A 81 15.79 -15.37 21.43
CA ALA A 81 16.42 -14.15 21.94
C ALA A 81 15.37 -13.08 22.30
N THR A 82 14.35 -12.91 21.46
CA THR A 82 13.22 -11.99 21.75
C THR A 82 12.51 -12.43 23.03
N ALA A 83 12.13 -13.68 23.17
CA ALA A 83 11.45 -14.19 24.36
C ALA A 83 12.27 -13.97 25.65
N ARG A 84 13.58 -14.21 25.62
CA ARG A 84 14.47 -13.92 26.76
C ARG A 84 14.46 -12.44 27.13
N THR A 85 14.47 -11.54 26.14
CA THR A 85 14.36 -10.10 26.37
C THR A 85 13.03 -9.74 27.03
N ARG A 86 11.91 -10.32 26.57
CA ARG A 86 10.58 -10.08 27.15
C ARG A 86 10.47 -10.64 28.55
N LEU A 87 11.00 -11.84 28.79
CA LEU A 87 11.02 -12.44 30.11
C LEU A 87 11.79 -11.58 31.11
N ALA A 88 12.98 -11.08 30.71
CA ALA A 88 13.77 -10.18 31.55
C ALA A 88 13.05 -8.83 31.81
N ALA A 89 12.29 -8.30 30.83
CA ALA A 89 11.46 -7.11 31.04
C ALA A 89 10.30 -7.38 31.99
N MET A 90 9.69 -8.57 31.93
CA MET A 90 8.64 -9.01 32.87
C MET A 90 9.19 -9.16 34.30
N ASP A 91 10.44 -9.65 34.48
CA ASP A 91 11.07 -9.77 35.79
C ASP A 91 11.36 -8.42 36.46
N ARG A 92 11.53 -7.35 35.69
CA ARG A 92 11.79 -5.99 36.16
C ARG A 92 10.58 -5.08 36.15
N ALA A 93 9.40 -5.61 35.82
CA ALA A 93 8.19 -4.83 35.74
C ALA A 93 7.81 -4.21 37.09
N GLY A 94 7.35 -2.95 37.06
CA GLY A 94 6.81 -2.22 38.20
C GLY A 94 5.36 -2.61 38.51
N GLN A 95 4.74 -1.87 39.44
CA GLN A 95 3.39 -2.18 39.93
C GLN A 95 2.31 -2.06 38.87
N ASP A 96 2.36 -1.01 38.04
CA ASP A 96 1.34 -0.67 37.05
C ASP A 96 1.74 -1.09 35.62
N GLU A 97 2.57 -2.11 35.49
CA GLU A 97 3.02 -2.63 34.21
C GLU A 97 3.20 -4.15 34.27
N LEU A 98 3.11 -4.83 33.14
CA LEU A 98 3.44 -6.25 33.02
C LEU A 98 4.88 -6.45 32.49
N PHE A 99 5.40 -5.47 31.80
CA PHE A 99 6.77 -5.43 31.24
C PHE A 99 7.36 -4.06 31.53
N GLU A 100 8.62 -4.04 31.95
CA GLU A 100 9.37 -2.82 32.26
C GLU A 100 9.26 -1.81 31.09
N GLY A 101 8.87 -0.57 31.41
CA GLY A 101 8.72 0.52 30.45
C GLY A 101 7.46 0.46 29.59
N VAL A 102 6.49 -0.37 29.93
CA VAL A 102 5.19 -0.49 29.25
C VAL A 102 4.05 -0.25 30.26
N PRO A 103 3.89 1.00 30.74
CA PRO A 103 2.87 1.33 31.74
C PRO A 103 1.46 1.12 31.18
N LEU A 104 0.56 0.57 32.02
CA LEU A 104 -0.81 0.21 31.70
C LEU A 104 -1.81 1.19 32.29
N GLY A 105 -3.08 1.10 31.86
CA GLY A 105 -4.20 1.83 32.42
C GLY A 105 -4.73 2.99 31.58
N THR A 106 -3.90 3.72 30.82
CA THR A 106 -4.31 4.88 30.03
C THR A 106 -3.84 4.85 28.58
N SER A 107 -2.98 3.90 28.21
CA SER A 107 -2.38 3.77 26.89
C SER A 107 -2.79 2.45 26.23
N ASP A 108 -3.73 2.52 25.28
CA ASP A 108 -4.11 1.39 24.44
C ASP A 108 -2.96 0.80 23.61
N PRO A 109 -1.99 1.57 23.07
CA PRO A 109 -0.79 1.01 22.45
C PRO A 109 0.06 0.17 23.43
N ASN A 110 0.17 0.60 24.69
CA ASN A 110 0.94 -0.14 25.70
C ASN A 110 0.22 -1.45 26.08
N LEU A 111 -1.11 -1.42 26.21
CA LEU A 111 -1.88 -2.62 26.45
C LEU A 111 -1.71 -3.62 25.29
N ASN A 112 -1.85 -3.16 24.04
CA ASN A 112 -1.60 -3.98 22.86
C ASN A 112 -0.16 -4.54 22.81
N THR A 113 0.85 -3.72 23.18
CA THR A 113 2.26 -4.14 23.25
C THR A 113 2.46 -5.24 24.30
N SER A 114 1.79 -5.17 25.45
CA SER A 114 1.87 -6.20 26.48
C SER A 114 1.33 -7.55 25.98
N TYR A 115 0.24 -7.56 25.21
CA TYR A 115 -0.27 -8.76 24.55
C TYR A 115 0.69 -9.28 23.47
N GLN A 116 1.29 -8.38 22.70
CA GLN A 116 2.32 -8.76 21.72
C GLN A 116 3.49 -9.46 22.40
N TYR A 117 3.99 -8.95 23.53
CA TYR A 117 5.11 -9.55 24.25
C TYR A 117 4.77 -10.92 24.82
N LEU A 118 3.55 -11.11 25.33
CA LEU A 118 3.08 -12.44 25.74
C LEU A 118 3.05 -13.41 24.56
N TYR A 119 2.56 -12.97 23.41
CA TYR A 119 2.56 -13.78 22.19
C TYR A 119 3.98 -14.17 21.75
N GLU A 120 4.94 -13.22 21.76
CA GLU A 120 6.34 -13.47 21.40
C GLU A 120 6.99 -14.51 22.34
N MET A 121 6.66 -14.49 23.65
CA MET A 121 7.10 -15.47 24.63
C MET A 121 6.47 -16.84 24.38
N ALA A 122 5.15 -16.90 24.17
CA ALA A 122 4.43 -18.14 23.87
C ALA A 122 4.97 -18.81 22.60
N LEU A 123 5.17 -18.02 21.54
CA LEU A 123 5.69 -18.51 20.26
C LEU A 123 7.04 -19.23 20.43
N ALA A 124 7.97 -18.60 21.15
CA ALA A 124 9.28 -19.19 21.38
C ALA A 124 9.23 -20.46 22.26
N ALA A 125 8.33 -20.51 23.24
CA ALA A 125 8.16 -21.64 24.14
C ALA A 125 7.38 -22.82 23.54
N CYS A 126 6.76 -22.63 22.35
CA CYS A 126 6.00 -23.64 21.63
C CYS A 126 6.64 -24.07 20.30
N LEU A 127 7.93 -23.78 20.09
CA LEU A 127 8.64 -24.16 18.87
C LEU A 127 8.85 -25.68 18.78
N PRO A 128 8.27 -26.39 17.76
CA PRO A 128 8.50 -27.81 17.61
C PRO A 128 9.97 -28.15 17.29
N GLY A 129 10.46 -29.28 17.76
CA GLY A 129 11.77 -29.83 17.42
C GLY A 129 12.96 -29.37 18.24
N GLY A 130 12.79 -28.39 19.13
CA GLY A 130 13.84 -27.95 20.02
C GLY A 130 13.25 -27.36 21.31
N THR A 131 13.42 -28.03 22.43
CA THR A 131 12.94 -27.56 23.73
C THR A 131 14.08 -26.94 24.53
N ASP A 132 13.83 -25.81 25.19
CA ASP A 132 14.69 -25.27 26.24
C ASP A 132 14.21 -25.85 27.58
N THR A 133 15.08 -26.57 28.27
CA THR A 133 14.77 -27.19 29.57
C THR A 133 15.53 -26.56 30.70
N SER A 134 16.28 -25.45 30.47
CA SER A 134 17.18 -24.84 31.43
C SER A 134 16.58 -23.67 32.21
N GLY A 135 16.52 -23.78 33.53
CA GLY A 135 16.26 -22.70 34.48
C GLY A 135 14.98 -21.87 34.21
N PRO A 136 15.02 -20.54 34.42
CA PRO A 136 13.84 -19.67 34.24
C PRO A 136 13.42 -19.48 32.76
N TYR A 137 14.28 -19.92 31.84
CA TYR A 137 14.00 -19.87 30.40
C TYR A 137 13.44 -21.19 29.86
N ALA A 138 13.28 -22.21 30.73
CA ALA A 138 12.64 -23.46 30.34
C ALA A 138 11.25 -23.20 29.72
N ASP A 139 10.96 -23.87 28.60
CA ASP A 139 9.73 -23.62 27.83
C ASP A 139 8.47 -23.76 28.71
N ALA A 140 8.41 -24.76 29.60
CA ALA A 140 7.30 -24.95 30.55
C ALA A 140 7.15 -23.78 31.54
N THR A 141 8.24 -23.24 32.03
CA THR A 141 8.24 -22.07 32.92
C THR A 141 7.72 -20.83 32.17
N VAL A 142 8.20 -20.61 30.95
CA VAL A 142 7.76 -19.47 30.12
C VAL A 142 6.27 -19.59 29.79
N ARG A 143 5.78 -20.77 29.36
CA ARG A 143 4.35 -20.99 29.09
C ARG A 143 3.48 -20.69 30.30
N ARG A 144 3.87 -21.16 31.49
CA ARG A 144 3.14 -20.84 32.72
C ARG A 144 3.07 -19.34 32.98
N ARG A 145 4.19 -18.64 32.86
CA ARG A 145 4.24 -17.18 33.06
C ARG A 145 3.38 -16.41 32.05
N VAL A 146 3.30 -16.89 30.81
CA VAL A 146 2.41 -16.30 29.81
C VAL A 146 0.93 -16.50 30.20
N VAL A 147 0.54 -17.68 30.70
CA VAL A 147 -0.84 -17.92 31.18
C VAL A 147 -1.17 -17.01 32.36
N ASP A 148 -0.25 -16.85 33.32
CA ASP A 148 -0.42 -15.93 34.46
C ASP A 148 -0.49 -14.46 33.98
N GLY A 149 0.33 -14.06 32.99
CA GLY A 149 0.29 -12.74 32.36
C GLY A 149 -1.02 -12.45 31.63
N LEU A 150 -1.53 -13.42 30.84
CA LEU A 150 -2.86 -13.32 30.23
C LEU A 150 -3.95 -13.12 31.28
N THR A 151 -3.91 -13.92 32.36
CA THR A 151 -4.88 -13.81 33.46
C THR A 151 -4.87 -12.39 34.05
N ARG A 152 -3.68 -11.86 34.38
CA ARG A 152 -3.54 -10.52 34.95
C ARG A 152 -4.01 -9.43 33.98
N LEU A 153 -3.62 -9.48 32.69
CA LEU A 153 -4.06 -8.48 31.70
C LEU A 153 -5.58 -8.50 31.53
N HIS A 154 -6.19 -9.68 31.56
CA HIS A 154 -7.65 -9.79 31.48
C HIS A 154 -8.30 -9.19 32.73
N ASP A 155 -7.93 -9.65 33.93
CA ASP A 155 -8.60 -9.29 35.16
C ASP A 155 -8.45 -7.79 35.48
N ASP A 156 -7.29 -7.20 35.25
CA ASP A 156 -7.00 -5.82 35.63
C ASP A 156 -7.39 -4.77 34.57
N TRP A 157 -7.33 -5.09 33.25
CA TRP A 157 -7.47 -4.09 32.19
C TRP A 157 -8.41 -4.45 31.05
N PHE A 158 -8.50 -5.72 30.63
CA PHE A 158 -9.25 -6.09 29.42
C PHE A 158 -10.64 -6.68 29.73
N GLY A 159 -10.85 -7.30 30.87
CA GLY A 159 -12.09 -7.99 31.21
C GLY A 159 -13.25 -7.08 31.58
N ASP A 160 -12.98 -5.87 32.11
CA ASP A 160 -14.01 -4.92 32.55
C ASP A 160 -14.59 -4.12 31.38
N ARG A 161 -15.52 -4.71 30.66
CA ARG A 161 -16.21 -4.09 29.53
C ARG A 161 -17.09 -2.89 29.91
N SER A 162 -17.39 -2.68 31.17
CA SER A 162 -18.21 -1.55 31.64
C SER A 162 -17.48 -0.20 31.42
N LYS A 163 -16.13 -0.22 31.44
CA LYS A 163 -15.30 0.94 31.20
C LYS A 163 -15.25 1.33 29.73
N GLY A 164 -15.72 0.46 28.81
CA GLY A 164 -15.53 0.66 27.39
C GLY A 164 -14.06 0.55 26.99
N TYR A 165 -13.75 0.89 25.75
CA TYR A 165 -12.37 1.05 25.30
C TYR A 165 -12.00 2.55 25.19
N TYR A 166 -10.69 2.83 25.27
CA TYR A 166 -10.10 4.16 25.10
C TYR A 166 -9.06 4.13 23.96
N GLY A 167 -8.77 5.29 23.42
CA GLY A 167 -7.80 5.42 22.34
C GLY A 167 -8.31 4.90 20.98
N ASN A 168 -7.52 4.06 20.32
CA ASN A 168 -7.81 3.60 18.97
C ASN A 168 -8.58 2.26 18.99
N TRP A 169 -9.77 2.24 18.41
CA TRP A 169 -10.59 1.05 18.22
C TRP A 169 -9.83 -0.17 17.66
N PHE A 170 -8.85 0.08 16.78
CA PHE A 170 -8.05 -0.97 16.15
C PHE A 170 -7.34 -1.88 17.17
N HIS A 171 -6.84 -1.31 18.27
CA HIS A 171 -6.18 -2.13 19.31
C HIS A 171 -7.16 -3.08 20.00
N TRP A 172 -8.40 -2.66 20.19
CA TRP A 172 -9.42 -3.43 20.91
C TRP A 172 -10.11 -4.49 20.06
N GLU A 173 -10.33 -4.19 18.78
CA GLU A 173 -11.06 -5.09 17.88
C GLU A 173 -10.14 -5.98 17.02
N ILE A 174 -8.90 -5.58 16.78
CA ILE A 174 -7.96 -6.28 15.90
C ILE A 174 -6.65 -6.64 16.61
N GLY A 175 -5.96 -5.66 17.18
CA GLY A 175 -4.59 -5.84 17.68
C GLY A 175 -4.52 -6.81 18.87
N ILE A 176 -5.16 -6.46 19.96
CA ILE A 176 -5.24 -7.32 21.17
C ILE A 176 -5.88 -8.67 20.85
N PRO A 177 -7.07 -8.74 20.18
CA PRO A 177 -7.65 -10.01 19.78
C PRO A 177 -6.69 -10.87 18.94
N GLY A 178 -5.93 -10.27 18.01
CA GLY A 178 -4.97 -11.00 17.19
C GLY A 178 -3.82 -11.61 17.99
N HIS A 179 -3.25 -10.88 18.95
CA HIS A 179 -2.19 -11.40 19.82
C HIS A 179 -2.72 -12.44 20.81
N ALA A 180 -3.82 -12.13 21.51
CA ALA A 180 -4.40 -13.00 22.52
C ALA A 180 -4.91 -14.31 21.90
N THR A 181 -5.64 -14.26 20.78
CA THR A 181 -6.16 -15.48 20.12
C THR A 181 -5.02 -16.41 19.70
N ARG A 182 -3.94 -15.88 19.08
CA ARG A 182 -2.78 -16.69 18.69
C ARG A 182 -2.07 -17.29 19.91
N THR A 183 -1.96 -16.52 20.99
CA THR A 183 -1.39 -17.03 22.26
C THR A 183 -2.23 -18.16 22.83
N LEU A 184 -3.56 -18.02 22.84
CA LEU A 184 -4.48 -19.07 23.28
C LEU A 184 -4.42 -20.32 22.40
N VAL A 185 -4.20 -20.18 21.07
CA VAL A 185 -3.97 -21.34 20.18
C VAL A 185 -2.68 -22.07 20.53
N LEU A 186 -1.59 -21.33 20.72
CA LEU A 186 -0.29 -21.93 21.07
C LEU A 186 -0.30 -22.63 22.43
N LEU A 187 -1.01 -22.06 23.42
CA LEU A 187 -1.01 -22.51 24.81
C LEU A 187 -2.32 -23.18 25.22
N ARG A 188 -3.13 -23.67 24.28
CA ARG A 188 -4.47 -24.19 24.57
C ARG A 188 -4.48 -25.27 25.69
N ASP A 189 -3.49 -26.17 25.69
CA ASP A 189 -3.39 -27.26 26.65
C ASP A 189 -2.91 -26.73 28.02
N ASP A 190 -1.93 -25.81 28.04
CA ASP A 190 -1.46 -25.14 29.28
C ASP A 190 -2.57 -24.27 29.89
N VAL A 191 -3.39 -23.60 29.07
CA VAL A 191 -4.54 -22.80 29.54
C VAL A 191 -5.63 -23.73 30.12
N ALA A 192 -5.92 -24.84 29.42
CA ALA A 192 -6.93 -25.80 29.91
C ALA A 192 -6.52 -26.43 31.25
N GLU A 193 -5.24 -26.69 31.45
CA GLU A 193 -4.68 -27.24 32.69
C GLU A 193 -4.68 -26.22 33.84
N HIS A 194 -4.19 -25.00 33.58
CA HIS A 194 -3.87 -24.04 34.64
C HIS A 194 -4.97 -23.02 34.94
N ARG A 195 -5.78 -22.70 33.91
CA ARG A 195 -6.86 -21.69 33.97
C ARG A 195 -8.06 -22.12 33.12
N PRO A 196 -8.74 -23.22 33.49
CA PRO A 196 -9.93 -23.66 32.76
C PRO A 196 -10.97 -22.55 32.65
N GLY A 197 -11.50 -22.34 31.45
CA GLY A 197 -12.47 -21.29 31.16
C GLY A 197 -11.89 -19.96 30.70
N LEU A 198 -10.57 -19.70 30.85
CA LEU A 198 -9.95 -18.44 30.46
C LEU A 198 -10.15 -18.14 28.96
N THR A 199 -10.06 -19.16 28.08
CA THR A 199 -10.31 -19.03 26.65
C THR A 199 -11.70 -18.47 26.36
N ALA A 200 -12.74 -19.06 26.95
CA ALA A 200 -14.12 -18.61 26.76
C ALA A 200 -14.33 -17.18 27.30
N THR A 201 -13.73 -16.88 28.45
CA THR A 201 -13.80 -15.55 29.09
C THR A 201 -13.16 -14.48 28.18
N TYR A 202 -11.96 -14.76 27.59
CA TYR A 202 -11.32 -13.87 26.65
C TYR A 202 -12.16 -13.62 25.41
N ILE A 203 -12.71 -14.68 24.80
CA ILE A 203 -13.52 -14.56 23.58
C ILE A 203 -14.78 -13.75 23.86
N ALA A 204 -15.44 -13.95 25.01
CA ALA A 204 -16.60 -13.15 25.42
C ALA A 204 -16.25 -11.66 25.60
N SER A 205 -15.05 -11.35 26.12
CA SER A 205 -14.59 -9.96 26.23
C SER A 205 -14.29 -9.36 24.86
N MET A 206 -13.64 -10.10 23.95
CA MET A 206 -13.38 -9.68 22.58
C MET A 206 -14.69 -9.38 21.83
N ASP A 207 -15.71 -10.23 21.95
CA ASP A 207 -17.03 -10.00 21.37
C ASP A 207 -17.67 -8.71 21.95
N GLY A 208 -17.52 -8.48 23.24
CA GLY A 208 -18.02 -7.27 23.89
C GLY A 208 -17.34 -5.98 23.44
N TYR A 209 -16.09 -6.05 22.93
CA TYR A 209 -15.37 -4.92 22.38
C TYR A 209 -15.57 -4.72 20.87
N LEU A 210 -16.16 -5.67 20.16
CA LEU A 210 -16.45 -5.56 18.73
C LEU A 210 -17.64 -4.59 18.50
N ARG A 211 -17.46 -3.32 18.88
CA ARG A 211 -18.50 -2.29 18.95
C ARG A 211 -18.81 -1.64 17.63
N ASN A 212 -17.86 -1.68 16.69
CA ASN A 212 -18.08 -1.21 15.33
C ASN A 212 -18.80 -2.26 14.47
N GLY A 213 -19.07 -3.44 15.05
CA GLY A 213 -19.88 -4.48 14.49
C GLY A 213 -21.36 -4.37 14.89
N LYS A 214 -22.10 -5.43 14.61
CA LYS A 214 -23.52 -5.57 14.91
C LYS A 214 -23.73 -6.67 15.92
N ASP A 215 -24.36 -6.33 17.08
CA ASP A 215 -24.63 -7.29 18.16
C ASP A 215 -23.38 -8.07 18.64
N GLY A 216 -22.21 -7.43 18.68
CA GLY A 216 -20.95 -8.07 19.07
C GLY A 216 -20.35 -8.99 17.99
N ASP A 217 -20.76 -8.84 16.75
CA ASP A 217 -20.26 -9.58 15.61
C ASP A 217 -19.89 -8.64 14.44
N VAL A 218 -19.41 -9.21 13.33
CA VAL A 218 -19.10 -8.47 12.10
C VAL A 218 -20.38 -7.85 11.52
N ASP A 219 -20.28 -6.59 11.15
CA ASP A 219 -21.25 -5.88 10.33
C ASP A 219 -20.61 -5.47 9.01
N LEU A 220 -21.02 -6.08 7.90
CA LEU A 220 -20.50 -5.80 6.57
C LEU A 220 -20.86 -4.39 6.05
N ASP A 221 -21.86 -3.74 6.66
CA ASP A 221 -22.22 -2.35 6.37
C ASP A 221 -21.39 -1.34 7.19
N SER A 222 -20.56 -1.83 8.13
CA SER A 222 -19.68 -0.99 8.92
C SER A 222 -18.45 -0.54 8.12
N ARG A 223 -18.18 0.75 8.10
CA ARG A 223 -16.97 1.33 7.49
C ARG A 223 -15.65 0.85 8.15
N PHE A 224 -15.72 0.25 9.31
CA PHE A 224 -14.57 -0.28 10.05
C PHE A 224 -14.27 -1.74 9.69
N HIS A 225 -15.29 -2.51 9.29
CA HIS A 225 -15.17 -3.93 8.95
C HIS A 225 -15.04 -4.12 7.44
N THR A 226 -13.98 -3.55 6.85
CA THR A 226 -13.75 -3.51 5.41
C THR A 226 -12.34 -3.95 5.04
N GLY A 227 -12.15 -4.50 3.85
CA GLY A 227 -10.84 -4.83 3.28
C GLY A 227 -9.93 -5.60 4.24
N ALA A 228 -8.75 -5.08 4.54
CA ALA A 228 -7.78 -5.74 5.41
C ALA A 228 -8.26 -5.84 6.87
N ASN A 229 -9.01 -4.85 7.38
CA ASN A 229 -9.56 -4.90 8.74
C ASN A 229 -10.56 -6.03 8.87
N LEU A 230 -11.45 -6.22 7.89
CA LEU A 230 -12.39 -7.34 7.86
C LEU A 230 -11.65 -8.69 7.86
N ALA A 231 -10.62 -8.83 7.04
CA ALA A 231 -9.82 -10.05 7.00
C ALA A 231 -9.12 -10.34 8.33
N ASP A 232 -8.62 -9.33 9.03
CA ASP A 232 -8.02 -9.49 10.37
C ASP A 232 -9.05 -9.94 11.42
N ILE A 233 -10.20 -9.27 11.48
CA ILE A 233 -11.27 -9.58 12.45
C ILE A 233 -11.78 -11.00 12.20
N THR A 234 -12.10 -11.33 10.95
CA THR A 234 -12.67 -12.65 10.61
C THR A 234 -11.67 -13.78 10.81
N THR A 235 -10.37 -13.57 10.54
CA THR A 235 -9.33 -14.57 10.87
C THR A 235 -9.28 -14.84 12.38
N ASN A 236 -9.35 -13.81 13.23
CA ASN A 236 -9.42 -13.99 14.67
C ASN A 236 -10.68 -14.79 15.07
N ARG A 237 -11.84 -14.50 14.47
CA ARG A 237 -13.09 -15.20 14.76
C ARG A 237 -13.09 -16.67 14.32
N ILE A 238 -12.45 -16.99 13.18
CA ILE A 238 -12.23 -18.38 12.72
C ILE A 238 -11.44 -19.15 13.80
N LEU A 239 -10.32 -18.59 14.26
CA LEU A 239 -9.49 -19.23 15.30
C LEU A 239 -10.21 -19.34 16.64
N GLN A 240 -10.99 -18.34 17.02
CA GLN A 240 -11.81 -18.34 18.22
C GLN A 240 -12.89 -19.42 18.16
N GLY A 241 -13.56 -19.60 17.01
CA GLY A 241 -14.50 -20.69 16.79
C GLY A 241 -13.85 -22.06 16.95
N ALA A 242 -12.65 -22.24 16.39
CA ALA A 242 -11.91 -23.50 16.53
C ALA A 242 -11.48 -23.78 17.98
N LEU A 243 -11.10 -22.76 18.74
CA LEU A 243 -10.78 -22.88 20.18
C LEU A 243 -11.99 -23.26 21.04
N LEU A 244 -13.20 -22.80 20.67
CA LEU A 244 -14.45 -23.10 21.38
C LEU A 244 -15.12 -24.38 20.88
N GLY A 245 -14.69 -24.94 19.74
CA GLY A 245 -15.45 -25.99 19.04
C GLY A 245 -16.77 -25.48 18.46
N ASP A 246 -16.86 -24.18 18.14
CA ASP A 246 -18.05 -23.51 17.60
C ASP A 246 -17.97 -23.43 16.07
N GLU A 247 -18.51 -24.43 15.41
CA GLU A 247 -18.56 -24.53 13.94
C GLU A 247 -19.38 -23.42 13.28
N ALA A 248 -20.44 -22.96 13.92
CA ALA A 248 -21.27 -21.88 13.39
C ALA A 248 -20.48 -20.56 13.33
N ARG A 249 -19.66 -20.30 14.33
CA ARG A 249 -18.77 -19.15 14.37
C ARG A 249 -17.70 -19.23 13.27
N ILE A 250 -17.10 -20.40 13.05
CA ILE A 250 -16.11 -20.62 11.98
C ILE A 250 -16.76 -20.33 10.62
N THR A 251 -17.87 -20.97 10.33
CA THR A 251 -18.58 -20.89 9.05
C THR A 251 -19.03 -19.45 8.75
N LYS A 252 -19.59 -18.76 9.75
CA LYS A 252 -20.00 -17.36 9.59
C LYS A 252 -18.81 -16.45 9.34
N ALA A 253 -17.76 -16.58 10.15
CA ALA A 253 -16.57 -15.73 9.99
C ALA A 253 -15.89 -15.95 8.63
N LEU A 254 -15.87 -17.18 8.13
CA LEU A 254 -15.37 -17.50 6.80
C LEU A 254 -16.26 -16.89 5.70
N ALA A 255 -17.58 -17.00 5.82
CA ALA A 255 -18.51 -16.39 4.87
C ALA A 255 -18.33 -14.86 4.78
N ASP A 256 -18.15 -14.19 5.94
CA ASP A 256 -17.87 -12.76 6.00
C ASP A 256 -16.50 -12.44 5.36
N GLN A 257 -15.47 -13.22 5.64
CA GLN A 257 -14.13 -13.03 5.05
C GLN A 257 -14.14 -13.17 3.53
N LEU A 258 -14.88 -14.14 3.01
CA LEU A 258 -14.97 -14.40 1.56
C LEU A 258 -15.54 -13.20 0.77
N THR A 259 -16.22 -12.27 1.43
CA THR A 259 -16.71 -11.05 0.77
C THR A 259 -15.58 -10.15 0.22
N VAL A 260 -14.35 -10.24 0.79
CA VAL A 260 -13.20 -9.45 0.32
C VAL A 260 -12.66 -9.91 -1.05
N PHE A 261 -13.04 -11.12 -1.51
CA PHE A 261 -12.65 -11.60 -2.84
C PHE A 261 -13.46 -10.99 -3.98
N ALA A 262 -14.59 -10.36 -3.66
CA ALA A 262 -15.41 -9.72 -4.67
C ALA A 262 -14.69 -8.48 -5.24
N THR A 263 -14.64 -8.38 -6.56
CA THR A 263 -14.21 -7.15 -7.23
C THR A 263 -15.14 -6.00 -6.89
N VAL A 264 -14.58 -4.89 -6.41
CA VAL A 264 -15.33 -3.69 -6.05
C VAL A 264 -15.74 -2.92 -7.31
N ASP A 265 -17.03 -2.63 -7.44
CA ASP A 265 -17.54 -1.63 -8.38
C ASP A 265 -17.69 -0.29 -7.64
N PRO A 266 -16.88 0.74 -7.92
CA PRO A 266 -16.93 2.00 -7.20
C PRO A 266 -18.23 2.80 -7.45
N TYR A 267 -18.99 2.44 -8.48
CA TYR A 267 -20.28 3.07 -8.81
C TYR A 267 -21.48 2.35 -8.19
N ARG A 268 -21.29 1.10 -7.75
CA ARG A 268 -22.30 0.27 -7.08
C ARG A 268 -21.66 -0.57 -5.98
N PRO A 269 -21.08 0.08 -4.96
CA PRO A 269 -20.39 -0.65 -3.91
C PRO A 269 -21.38 -1.49 -3.11
N ARG A 270 -21.03 -2.76 -2.87
CA ARG A 270 -21.78 -3.60 -1.93
C ARG A 270 -21.59 -3.04 -0.52
N HIS A 271 -22.63 -3.06 0.28
CA HIS A 271 -22.57 -2.55 1.65
C HIS A 271 -22.09 -1.09 1.78
N GLY A 272 -22.17 -0.30 0.70
CA GLY A 272 -21.65 1.07 0.67
C GLY A 272 -20.12 1.20 0.76
N VAL A 273 -19.40 0.09 0.60
CA VAL A 273 -17.96 0.00 0.83
C VAL A 273 -17.18 0.00 -0.49
N THR A 274 -16.19 0.87 -0.60
CA THR A 274 -15.27 0.96 -1.75
C THR A 274 -13.89 0.36 -1.48
N ASP A 275 -13.67 -0.17 -0.28
CA ASP A 275 -12.42 -0.82 0.11
C ASP A 275 -12.30 -2.21 -0.52
N GLY A 276 -11.13 -2.54 -1.04
CA GLY A 276 -10.84 -3.83 -1.67
C GLY A 276 -10.20 -3.67 -3.05
N PHE A 277 -10.10 -4.79 -3.78
CA PHE A 277 -9.57 -4.82 -5.14
C PHE A 277 -10.64 -4.47 -6.18
N HIS A 278 -10.25 -3.66 -7.17
CA HIS A 278 -11.06 -3.23 -8.30
C HIS A 278 -10.64 -3.97 -9.58
N ALA A 279 -11.46 -3.89 -10.62
CA ALA A 279 -11.25 -4.63 -11.88
C ALA A 279 -9.96 -4.26 -12.62
N ASP A 280 -9.38 -3.09 -12.36
CA ASP A 280 -8.13 -2.63 -12.96
C ASP A 280 -6.88 -2.96 -12.13
N GLY A 281 -7.01 -3.80 -11.08
CA GLY A 281 -5.95 -4.14 -10.14
C GLY A 281 -5.72 -3.11 -9.03
N SER A 282 -6.47 -2.01 -9.00
CA SER A 282 -6.43 -1.01 -7.94
C SER A 282 -6.84 -1.63 -6.60
N PHE A 283 -6.19 -1.21 -5.52
CA PHE A 283 -6.63 -1.50 -4.16
C PHE A 283 -6.85 -0.20 -3.38
N VAL A 284 -8.05 -0.06 -2.84
CA VAL A 284 -8.48 1.09 -2.03
C VAL A 284 -8.74 0.64 -0.60
N GLN A 285 -8.39 1.47 0.38
CA GLN A 285 -8.77 1.32 1.79
C GLN A 285 -9.13 2.69 2.35
N HIS A 286 -9.87 2.71 3.46
CA HIS A 286 -10.43 3.94 4.06
C HIS A 286 -11.32 4.74 3.08
N GLY A 287 -11.99 4.04 2.19
CA GLY A 287 -12.94 4.58 1.23
C GLY A 287 -12.34 5.37 0.08
N SER A 288 -11.08 5.85 0.17
CA SER A 288 -10.51 6.74 -0.83
C SER A 288 -8.98 6.77 -0.91
N VAL A 289 -8.28 5.91 -0.20
CA VAL A 289 -6.80 5.90 -0.21
C VAL A 289 -6.29 4.76 -1.08
N ALA A 290 -5.42 5.05 -2.04
CA ALA A 290 -4.67 4.05 -2.80
C ALA A 290 -3.67 3.35 -1.86
N TYR A 291 -3.87 2.05 -1.57
CA TYR A 291 -3.24 1.46 -0.39
C TYR A 291 -2.71 0.03 -0.58
N THR A 292 -2.42 -0.38 -1.82
CA THR A 292 -1.90 -1.73 -2.12
C THR A 292 -0.68 -2.08 -1.27
N GLY A 293 0.27 -1.16 -1.12
CA GLY A 293 1.56 -1.39 -0.44
C GLY A 293 1.49 -1.44 1.09
N SER A 294 0.34 -1.18 1.72
CA SER A 294 0.17 -1.27 3.17
C SER A 294 -1.04 -2.14 3.54
N TYR A 295 -2.27 -1.63 3.48
CA TYR A 295 -3.47 -2.43 3.78
C TYR A 295 -3.69 -3.56 2.78
N GLY A 296 -3.47 -3.32 1.47
CA GLY A 296 -3.55 -4.37 0.45
C GLY A 296 -2.57 -5.52 0.72
N LYS A 297 -1.34 -5.19 1.12
CA LYS A 297 -0.36 -6.18 1.59
C LYS A 297 -0.88 -6.94 2.83
N GLY A 298 -1.48 -6.23 3.79
CA GLY A 298 -2.10 -6.83 4.97
C GLY A 298 -3.19 -7.81 4.58
N LEU A 299 -4.09 -7.42 3.66
CA LEU A 299 -5.13 -8.29 3.14
C LEU A 299 -4.53 -9.54 2.48
N LEU A 300 -3.58 -9.36 1.56
CA LEU A 300 -2.91 -10.47 0.86
C LEU A 300 -2.33 -11.49 1.83
N THR A 301 -1.53 -11.02 2.80
CA THR A 301 -0.87 -11.92 3.77
C THR A 301 -1.89 -12.64 4.65
N ARG A 302 -2.97 -11.97 5.04
CA ARG A 302 -4.02 -12.55 5.88
C ARG A 302 -4.82 -13.62 5.13
N ILE A 303 -5.19 -13.36 3.89
CA ILE A 303 -5.93 -14.31 3.07
C ILE A 303 -5.08 -15.56 2.76
N VAL A 304 -3.82 -15.40 2.39
CA VAL A 304 -2.90 -16.54 2.19
C VAL A 304 -2.71 -17.32 3.49
N GLN A 305 -2.62 -16.66 4.64
CA GLN A 305 -2.61 -17.34 5.93
C GLN A 305 -3.90 -18.13 6.17
N THR A 306 -5.07 -17.59 5.80
CA THR A 306 -6.35 -18.30 5.93
C THR A 306 -6.36 -19.55 5.06
N VAL A 307 -5.92 -19.47 3.82
CA VAL A 307 -5.78 -20.66 2.94
C VAL A 307 -4.91 -21.73 3.62
N LYS A 308 -3.76 -21.37 4.19
CA LYS A 308 -2.86 -22.29 4.88
C LYS A 308 -3.50 -22.96 6.11
N ILE A 309 -4.22 -22.20 6.94
CA ILE A 309 -4.81 -22.76 8.17
C ILE A 309 -6.02 -23.63 7.87
N LEU A 310 -6.71 -23.42 6.74
CA LEU A 310 -7.85 -24.22 6.31
C LEU A 310 -7.46 -25.45 5.48
N ASP A 311 -6.19 -25.58 5.11
CA ASP A 311 -5.73 -26.70 4.28
C ASP A 311 -6.03 -28.06 4.92
N GLY A 312 -6.60 -28.97 4.13
CA GLY A 312 -7.02 -30.30 4.59
C GLY A 312 -8.23 -30.32 5.52
N THR A 313 -9.00 -29.22 5.61
CA THR A 313 -10.30 -29.14 6.30
C THR A 313 -11.45 -29.10 5.30
N GLY A 314 -12.66 -29.43 5.75
CA GLY A 314 -13.89 -29.24 4.96
C GLY A 314 -14.36 -27.79 4.84
N TYR A 315 -13.65 -26.83 5.44
CA TYR A 315 -14.00 -25.41 5.40
C TYR A 315 -13.51 -24.68 4.15
N LEU A 316 -12.55 -25.23 3.42
CA LEU A 316 -12.05 -24.58 2.19
C LEU A 316 -13.13 -24.71 1.07
N PRO A 317 -13.74 -23.59 0.64
CA PRO A 317 -14.96 -23.68 -0.14
C PRO A 317 -14.72 -24.03 -1.62
N ASP A 318 -13.52 -23.79 -2.18
CA ASP A 318 -13.28 -23.98 -3.61
C ASP A 318 -11.79 -23.83 -3.95
N ASP A 319 -11.33 -24.56 -4.98
CA ASP A 319 -9.99 -24.43 -5.59
C ASP A 319 -9.80 -23.12 -6.38
N SER A 320 -10.84 -22.29 -6.54
CA SER A 320 -10.76 -21.02 -7.29
C SER A 320 -10.10 -19.87 -6.52
N LEU A 321 -10.08 -19.92 -5.19
CA LEU A 321 -9.54 -18.84 -4.35
C LEU A 321 -8.05 -18.54 -4.60
N PRO A 322 -7.16 -19.53 -4.74
CA PRO A 322 -5.77 -19.29 -5.11
C PRO A 322 -5.60 -18.52 -6.41
N GLY A 323 -6.44 -18.79 -7.42
CA GLY A 323 -6.43 -18.07 -8.70
C GLY A 323 -6.81 -16.58 -8.57
N VAL A 324 -7.79 -16.24 -7.72
CA VAL A 324 -8.14 -14.82 -7.45
C VAL A 324 -6.96 -14.10 -6.78
N VAL A 325 -6.33 -14.73 -5.79
CA VAL A 325 -5.17 -14.15 -5.08
C VAL A 325 -3.98 -14.00 -6.01
N GLN A 326 -3.74 -14.95 -6.91
CA GLN A 326 -2.72 -14.86 -7.95
C GLN A 326 -2.98 -13.66 -8.88
N GLY A 327 -4.24 -13.41 -9.27
CA GLY A 327 -4.64 -12.21 -10.00
C GLY A 327 -4.32 -10.91 -9.25
N TRP A 328 -4.58 -10.85 -7.94
CA TRP A 328 -4.16 -9.69 -7.12
C TRP A 328 -2.65 -9.48 -7.15
N ILE A 329 -1.87 -10.57 -7.10
CA ILE A 329 -0.41 -10.48 -7.15
C ILE A 329 0.04 -9.99 -8.53
N ALA A 330 -0.47 -10.56 -9.62
CA ALA A 330 -0.06 -10.25 -10.98
C ALA A 330 -0.46 -8.83 -11.41
N ASP A 331 -1.70 -8.43 -11.16
CA ASP A 331 -2.26 -7.16 -11.63
C ASP A 331 -2.16 -6.03 -10.60
N GLY A 332 -2.25 -6.37 -9.31
CA GLY A 332 -2.25 -5.38 -8.23
C GLY A 332 -0.87 -5.12 -7.62
N PHE A 333 -0.03 -6.16 -7.41
CA PHE A 333 1.27 -5.98 -6.71
C PHE A 333 2.46 -5.93 -7.66
N ALA A 334 2.61 -6.86 -8.59
CA ALA A 334 3.80 -6.98 -9.41
C ALA A 334 4.13 -5.71 -10.20
N PRO A 335 3.17 -4.98 -10.81
CA PRO A 335 3.46 -3.71 -11.48
C PRO A 335 3.92 -2.60 -10.53
N LEU A 336 3.55 -2.67 -9.24
CA LEU A 336 3.88 -1.68 -8.20
C LEU A 336 5.17 -2.01 -7.44
N ILE A 337 5.85 -3.08 -7.83
CA ILE A 337 7.14 -3.50 -7.26
C ILE A 337 8.21 -3.35 -8.35
N PHE A 338 9.20 -2.49 -8.10
CA PHE A 338 10.32 -2.29 -9.01
C PHE A 338 11.64 -2.70 -8.35
N GLU A 339 12.29 -3.73 -8.88
CA GLU A 339 13.55 -4.30 -8.34
C GLU A 339 13.50 -4.52 -6.82
N GLY A 340 12.40 -5.13 -6.36
CA GLY A 340 12.19 -5.45 -4.95
C GLY A 340 11.73 -4.27 -4.08
N TRP A 341 11.45 -3.11 -4.65
CA TRP A 341 10.97 -1.92 -3.95
C TRP A 341 9.48 -1.69 -4.18
N MET A 342 8.69 -1.57 -3.11
CA MET A 342 7.29 -1.14 -3.18
C MET A 342 7.22 0.37 -3.44
N MET A 343 6.45 0.77 -4.46
CA MET A 343 6.35 2.17 -4.88
C MET A 343 5.61 3.05 -3.86
N GLU A 344 6.04 4.30 -3.73
CA GLU A 344 5.50 5.29 -2.79
C GLU A 344 4.03 5.60 -3.00
N ILE A 345 3.56 5.56 -4.24
CA ILE A 345 2.19 5.98 -4.63
C ILE A 345 1.06 5.13 -4.02
N VAL A 346 1.38 3.98 -3.40
CA VAL A 346 0.40 3.04 -2.82
C VAL A 346 0.66 2.73 -1.34
N LYS A 347 1.45 3.53 -0.64
CA LYS A 347 1.77 3.32 0.78
C LYS A 347 0.89 4.14 1.74
N GLY A 348 0.11 5.11 1.23
CA GLY A 348 -0.65 6.03 2.09
C GLY A 348 0.26 6.71 3.13
N ARG A 349 -0.15 6.82 4.39
CA ARG A 349 0.65 7.42 5.47
C ARG A 349 1.94 6.65 5.79
N ALA A 350 2.03 5.37 5.38
CA ALA A 350 3.22 4.55 5.64
C ALA A 350 4.49 5.04 4.91
N VAL A 351 4.41 5.98 3.98
CA VAL A 351 5.58 6.69 3.41
C VAL A 351 6.45 7.34 4.47
N SER A 352 5.91 7.63 5.65
CA SER A 352 6.61 8.23 6.79
C SER A 352 7.32 7.22 7.70
N ARG A 353 7.21 5.91 7.43
CA ARG A 353 7.82 4.84 8.24
C ARG A 353 9.21 4.49 7.74
N THR A 354 10.11 4.10 8.65
CA THR A 354 11.49 3.70 8.32
C THR A 354 11.59 2.31 7.70
N GLY A 355 10.69 1.40 8.06
CA GLY A 355 10.69 0.00 7.63
C GLY A 355 9.74 -0.26 6.46
N THR A 356 9.88 0.47 5.33
CA THR A 356 9.05 0.30 4.13
C THR A 356 9.91 0.07 2.88
N GLY A 357 9.29 -0.12 1.75
CA GLY A 357 9.97 -0.37 0.49
C GLY A 357 10.37 -1.83 0.32
N TYR A 358 11.63 -2.18 0.55
CA TYR A 358 12.10 -3.57 0.46
C TYR A 358 11.43 -4.48 1.50
N ALA A 359 11.20 -3.99 2.72
CA ALA A 359 10.52 -4.78 3.75
C ALA A 359 9.04 -5.05 3.42
N ASP A 360 8.35 -4.14 2.71
CA ASP A 360 6.99 -4.40 2.23
C ASP A 360 6.98 -5.56 1.24
N VAL A 361 7.96 -5.61 0.33
CA VAL A 361 8.08 -6.66 -0.68
C VAL A 361 8.45 -8.00 -0.05
N THR A 362 9.22 -8.01 1.03
CA THR A 362 9.51 -9.25 1.77
C THR A 362 8.23 -9.95 2.23
N ALA A 363 7.24 -9.20 2.75
CA ALA A 363 5.96 -9.77 3.15
C ALA A 363 5.12 -10.26 1.95
N VAL A 364 5.17 -9.54 0.81
CA VAL A 364 4.52 -10.00 -0.43
C VAL A 364 5.16 -11.29 -0.93
N VAL A 365 6.49 -11.38 -0.90
CA VAL A 365 7.21 -12.60 -1.32
C VAL A 365 6.86 -13.78 -0.43
N GLU A 366 6.74 -13.61 0.90
CA GLU A 366 6.27 -14.68 1.78
C GLU A 366 4.87 -15.19 1.35
N ALA A 367 3.95 -14.27 1.05
CA ALA A 367 2.62 -14.65 0.57
C ALA A 367 2.67 -15.40 -0.78
N VAL A 368 3.55 -14.98 -1.70
CA VAL A 368 3.75 -15.68 -2.99
C VAL A 368 4.35 -17.08 -2.79
N VAL A 369 5.35 -17.21 -1.91
CA VAL A 369 5.95 -18.51 -1.53
C VAL A 369 4.88 -19.45 -0.99
N ASP A 370 4.02 -18.95 -0.11
CA ASP A 370 2.98 -19.76 0.51
C ASP A 370 1.88 -20.12 -0.50
N LEU A 371 1.43 -19.17 -1.32
CA LEU A 371 0.41 -19.40 -2.33
C LEU A 371 0.86 -20.44 -3.36
N SER A 372 2.15 -20.45 -3.73
CA SER A 372 2.70 -21.40 -4.70
C SER A 372 2.54 -22.87 -4.29
N ALA A 373 2.27 -23.17 -3.03
CA ALA A 373 1.97 -24.53 -2.55
C ALA A 373 0.50 -24.92 -2.69
N HIS A 374 -0.36 -23.96 -3.02
CA HIS A 374 -1.80 -24.15 -3.21
C HIS A 374 -2.22 -23.91 -4.67
N THR A 375 -1.26 -23.91 -5.59
CA THR A 375 -1.44 -23.83 -7.05
C THR A 375 -0.80 -25.02 -7.72
N THR A 376 -1.07 -25.25 -9.00
CA THR A 376 -0.53 -26.39 -9.76
C THR A 376 -0.01 -25.96 -11.14
N GLY A 377 0.89 -26.76 -11.73
CA GLY A 377 1.36 -26.58 -13.11
C GLY A 377 2.03 -25.22 -13.35
N SER A 378 1.63 -24.55 -14.41
CA SER A 378 2.19 -23.26 -14.85
C SER A 378 2.03 -22.15 -13.83
N ASP A 379 0.98 -22.17 -13.01
CA ASP A 379 0.71 -21.16 -12.00
C ASP A 379 1.73 -21.23 -10.86
N THR A 380 2.03 -22.45 -10.42
CA THR A 380 3.11 -22.70 -9.44
C THR A 380 4.46 -22.22 -9.99
N GLU A 381 4.79 -22.57 -11.23
CA GLU A 381 6.04 -22.16 -11.88
C GLU A 381 6.15 -20.64 -12.01
N ALA A 382 5.06 -19.96 -12.38
CA ALA A 382 5.02 -18.50 -12.47
C ALA A 382 5.27 -17.83 -11.13
N LEU A 383 4.62 -18.28 -10.05
CA LEU A 383 4.81 -17.76 -8.70
C LEU A 383 6.24 -18.02 -8.20
N GLN A 384 6.78 -19.23 -8.38
CA GLN A 384 8.16 -19.54 -8.00
C GLN A 384 9.19 -18.76 -8.81
N GLY A 385 8.95 -18.59 -10.11
CA GLY A 385 9.77 -17.76 -11.00
C GLY A 385 9.81 -16.31 -10.53
N TYR A 386 8.66 -15.78 -10.11
CA TYR A 386 8.56 -14.41 -9.58
C TYR A 386 9.32 -14.24 -8.25
N VAL A 387 9.26 -15.18 -7.33
CA VAL A 387 10.07 -15.17 -6.10
C VAL A 387 11.56 -15.04 -6.43
N LYS A 388 12.05 -15.84 -7.40
CA LYS A 388 13.44 -15.77 -7.85
C LYS A 388 13.77 -14.45 -8.52
N HIS A 389 12.86 -13.92 -9.37
CA HIS A 389 13.02 -12.64 -10.04
C HIS A 389 13.21 -11.50 -9.03
N VAL A 390 12.30 -11.40 -8.04
CA VAL A 390 12.40 -10.38 -6.97
C VAL A 390 13.72 -10.53 -6.20
N ARG A 391 14.13 -11.78 -5.86
CA ARG A 391 15.38 -12.02 -5.16
C ARG A 391 16.62 -11.59 -5.94
N GLN A 392 16.62 -11.78 -7.26
CA GLN A 392 17.75 -11.44 -8.13
C GLN A 392 17.84 -9.95 -8.42
N THR A 393 16.71 -9.26 -8.54
CA THR A 393 16.67 -7.83 -8.90
C THR A 393 16.76 -6.90 -7.71
N SER A 394 16.38 -7.33 -6.51
CA SER A 394 16.38 -6.51 -5.30
C SER A 394 17.79 -6.14 -4.82
N LYS A 395 18.05 -4.85 -4.63
CA LYS A 395 19.33 -4.34 -4.13
C LYS A 395 19.58 -4.63 -2.64
N ALA A 396 18.53 -4.62 -1.82
CA ALA A 396 18.69 -4.88 -0.39
C ALA A 396 18.90 -6.36 -0.05
N GLY A 397 18.75 -7.26 -1.04
CA GLY A 397 18.58 -8.66 -0.73
C GLY A 397 17.26 -8.91 0.02
N LEU A 398 16.75 -10.11 -0.06
CA LEU A 398 15.57 -10.51 0.66
C LEU A 398 15.99 -11.31 1.89
N ASP A 399 15.67 -10.82 3.09
CA ASP A 399 15.97 -11.51 4.34
C ASP A 399 14.78 -12.40 4.74
N PRO A 400 14.87 -13.73 4.56
CA PRO A 400 13.76 -14.61 4.89
C PRO A 400 13.53 -14.73 6.41
N THR A 401 14.44 -14.29 7.27
CA THR A 401 14.21 -14.28 8.72
C THR A 401 13.08 -13.33 9.14
N ALA A 402 12.74 -12.37 8.26
CA ALA A 402 11.60 -11.48 8.43
C ALA A 402 10.23 -12.15 8.12
N PHE A 403 10.22 -13.32 7.48
CA PHE A 403 8.99 -14.08 7.27
C PHE A 403 8.33 -14.45 8.60
N VAL A 404 7.01 -14.47 8.62
CA VAL A 404 6.25 -14.87 9.82
C VAL A 404 6.45 -16.36 10.08
N SER A 405 6.31 -17.19 9.06
CA SER A 405 6.29 -18.64 9.17
C SER A 405 7.65 -19.30 8.93
N PRO A 406 8.14 -20.13 9.87
CA PRO A 406 9.31 -20.97 9.62
C PRO A 406 9.15 -21.94 8.43
N VAL A 407 7.93 -22.42 8.18
CA VAL A 407 7.62 -23.27 7.01
C VAL A 407 7.83 -22.48 5.71
N SER A 408 7.46 -21.20 5.69
CA SER A 408 7.67 -20.34 4.51
C SER A 408 9.15 -20.11 4.23
N ILE A 409 10.00 -20.03 5.25
CA ILE A 409 11.47 -19.94 5.08
C ILE A 409 12.01 -21.20 4.41
N ALA A 410 11.61 -22.38 4.90
CA ALA A 410 12.02 -23.66 4.33
C ALA A 410 11.60 -23.75 2.87
N ARG A 411 10.33 -23.44 2.56
CA ARG A 411 9.79 -23.46 1.20
C ARG A 411 10.47 -22.43 0.28
N TYR A 412 10.77 -21.25 0.78
CA TYR A 412 11.55 -20.25 0.05
C TYR A 412 12.92 -20.80 -0.38
N ALA A 413 13.62 -21.47 0.52
CA ALA A 413 14.92 -22.10 0.20
C ALA A 413 14.76 -23.18 -0.88
N ASP A 414 13.70 -24.00 -0.81
CA ASP A 414 13.39 -25.01 -1.83
C ASP A 414 13.11 -24.37 -3.19
N ILE A 415 12.33 -23.29 -3.25
CA ILE A 415 12.09 -22.53 -4.47
C ILE A 415 13.41 -22.03 -5.06
N LEU A 416 14.29 -21.44 -4.24
CA LEU A 416 15.57 -20.94 -4.74
C LEU A 416 16.47 -22.04 -5.31
N GLY A 417 16.39 -23.27 -4.75
CA GLY A 417 17.10 -24.45 -5.23
C GLY A 417 16.44 -25.16 -6.42
N SER A 418 15.19 -24.83 -6.77
CA SER A 418 14.44 -25.49 -7.85
C SER A 418 14.99 -25.13 -9.25
N PRO A 419 14.71 -25.91 -10.30
CA PRO A 419 15.12 -25.60 -11.67
C PRO A 419 14.28 -24.49 -12.33
N VAL A 420 13.20 -24.02 -11.71
CA VAL A 420 12.34 -22.97 -12.28
C VAL A 420 13.15 -21.69 -12.54
N PRO A 421 13.10 -21.10 -13.76
CA PRO A 421 13.83 -19.88 -14.06
C PRO A 421 13.24 -18.66 -13.35
N ALA A 422 14.09 -17.69 -13.06
CA ALA A 422 13.63 -16.38 -12.54
C ALA A 422 12.87 -15.62 -13.64
N THR A 423 11.60 -15.31 -13.39
CA THR A 423 10.71 -14.70 -14.39
C THR A 423 9.77 -13.70 -13.70
N ASP A 424 9.64 -12.47 -14.25
CA ASP A 424 8.63 -11.51 -13.78
C ASP A 424 7.22 -11.99 -14.16
N LEU A 425 6.20 -11.62 -13.40
CA LEU A 425 4.81 -11.95 -13.69
C LEU A 425 4.24 -11.13 -14.86
N GLY A 426 4.85 -10.02 -15.19
CA GLY A 426 4.47 -9.18 -16.31
C GLY A 426 5.61 -8.89 -17.27
N PRO A 427 5.31 -8.35 -18.46
CA PRO A 427 6.34 -7.95 -19.42
C PRO A 427 7.18 -6.79 -18.88
N ALA A 428 8.48 -6.78 -19.26
CA ALA A 428 9.42 -5.73 -18.89
C ALA A 428 8.97 -4.33 -19.38
N ALA A 429 8.26 -4.26 -20.52
CA ALA A 429 7.61 -3.07 -21.02
C ALA A 429 6.10 -3.17 -20.78
N SER A 430 5.57 -2.35 -19.87
CA SER A 430 4.15 -2.39 -19.50
C SER A 430 3.64 -1.03 -19.05
N HIS A 431 2.32 -0.87 -19.12
CA HIS A 431 1.63 0.29 -18.58
C HIS A 431 0.39 -0.16 -17.80
N ALA A 432 0.21 0.34 -16.60
CA ALA A 432 -0.97 0.10 -15.77
C ALA A 432 -1.67 1.44 -15.46
N ALA A 433 -2.90 1.56 -15.93
CA ALA A 433 -3.77 2.70 -15.67
C ALA A 433 -4.74 2.34 -14.55
N TYR A 434 -4.32 2.45 -13.30
CA TYR A 434 -5.13 2.20 -12.11
C TYR A 434 -6.11 3.35 -11.87
N ASN A 435 -7.13 3.45 -12.72
CA ASN A 435 -8.07 4.57 -12.72
C ASN A 435 -8.99 4.57 -11.49
N ALA A 436 -9.28 3.39 -10.91
CA ALA A 436 -10.10 3.31 -9.70
C ALA A 436 -9.40 3.88 -8.46
N MET A 437 -8.08 3.92 -8.41
CA MET A 437 -7.28 4.53 -7.32
C MET A 437 -6.46 5.75 -7.74
N ASP A 438 -6.72 6.32 -8.92
CA ASP A 438 -6.02 7.50 -9.47
C ASP A 438 -4.50 7.36 -9.52
N ARG A 439 -3.99 6.17 -9.85
CA ARG A 439 -2.56 5.88 -9.99
C ARG A 439 -2.22 5.45 -11.41
N THR A 440 -0.97 5.64 -11.80
CA THR A 440 -0.46 5.16 -13.08
C THR A 440 0.96 4.67 -12.89
N VAL A 441 1.28 3.52 -13.47
CA VAL A 441 2.62 2.96 -13.51
C VAL A 441 3.00 2.65 -14.95
N HIS A 442 4.18 3.10 -15.35
CA HIS A 442 4.75 2.83 -16.66
C HIS A 442 6.14 2.22 -16.47
N ARG A 443 6.34 1.02 -16.98
CA ARG A 443 7.60 0.26 -16.84
C ARG A 443 8.26 0.06 -18.20
N ARG A 444 9.56 0.23 -18.22
CA ARG A 444 10.44 -0.05 -19.35
C ARG A 444 11.71 -0.73 -18.86
N PRO A 445 12.41 -1.48 -19.72
CA PRO A 445 13.77 -1.90 -19.39
C PRO A 445 14.60 -0.70 -18.93
N GLY A 446 15.12 -0.76 -17.70
CA GLY A 446 15.92 0.30 -17.14
C GLY A 446 15.21 1.33 -16.28
N TYR A 447 13.87 1.41 -16.27
CA TYR A 447 13.16 2.32 -15.39
C TYR A 447 11.68 1.97 -15.14
N ALA A 448 11.13 2.56 -14.08
CA ALA A 448 9.70 2.64 -13.88
C ALA A 448 9.30 4.07 -13.49
N PHE A 449 8.21 4.56 -14.07
CA PHE A 449 7.60 5.85 -13.72
C PHE A 449 6.26 5.62 -13.03
N ALA A 450 6.10 6.17 -11.84
CA ALA A 450 4.88 6.06 -11.04
C ALA A 450 4.29 7.44 -10.78
N LEU A 451 2.98 7.59 -11.00
CA LEU A 451 2.27 8.87 -10.90
C LEU A 451 1.10 8.76 -9.90
N ALA A 452 1.02 9.71 -8.98
CA ALA A 452 -0.08 9.86 -8.04
C ALA A 452 -0.96 11.06 -8.40
N ARG A 453 -2.25 10.80 -8.57
CA ARG A 453 -3.30 11.77 -8.83
C ARG A 453 -4.37 11.70 -7.75
N SER A 454 -5.33 12.58 -7.78
CA SER A 454 -6.49 12.60 -6.88
C SER A 454 -7.72 13.13 -7.60
N SER A 455 -8.88 12.93 -7.00
CA SER A 455 -10.16 13.37 -7.54
C SER A 455 -11.19 13.52 -6.42
N ALA A 456 -12.43 13.77 -6.76
CA ALA A 456 -13.54 13.68 -5.81
C ALA A 456 -13.75 12.25 -5.24
N ARG A 457 -13.12 11.23 -5.85
CA ARG A 457 -13.19 9.83 -5.40
C ARG A 457 -11.99 9.42 -4.55
N ILE A 458 -10.78 9.87 -4.91
CA ILE A 458 -9.50 9.43 -4.32
C ILE A 458 -8.81 10.59 -3.64
N SER A 459 -8.39 10.34 -2.41
CA SER A 459 -7.76 11.33 -1.53
C SER A 459 -6.43 11.84 -2.08
N MET A 460 -6.16 13.12 -1.80
CA MET A 460 -4.89 13.78 -2.11
C MET A 460 -3.73 13.24 -1.27
N TYR A 461 -4.04 12.77 -0.07
CA TYR A 461 -3.09 12.14 0.85
C TYR A 461 -3.84 11.43 2.00
N GLU A 462 -3.08 10.76 2.85
CA GLU A 462 -3.56 10.31 4.15
C GLU A 462 -2.63 10.82 5.26
N TYR A 463 -3.23 11.35 6.32
CA TYR A 463 -2.62 11.60 7.62
C TYR A 463 -3.43 10.90 8.70
N MET A 464 -2.79 10.23 9.65
CA MET A 464 -3.48 9.68 10.83
C MET A 464 -2.47 9.29 11.92
N SER A 465 -2.87 9.39 13.17
CA SER A 465 -2.13 8.83 14.32
C SER A 465 -0.67 9.27 14.40
N GLY A 466 -0.38 10.52 14.05
CA GLY A 466 0.99 11.05 14.09
C GLY A 466 1.91 10.54 12.98
N GLU A 467 1.35 9.95 11.91
CA GLU A 467 2.07 9.49 10.73
C GLU A 467 1.77 10.39 9.53
N ASN A 468 2.78 10.63 8.69
CA ASN A 468 2.70 11.49 7.51
C ASN A 468 2.30 12.94 7.86
N LEU A 469 3.08 13.57 8.74
CA LEU A 469 2.78 14.90 9.30
C LEU A 469 2.77 16.02 8.25
N MET A 470 3.47 15.82 7.13
CA MET A 470 3.62 16.76 6.02
C MET A 470 3.09 16.17 4.70
N PRO A 471 1.80 15.76 4.64
CA PRO A 471 1.28 14.92 3.55
C PRO A 471 0.96 15.72 2.27
N TRP A 472 1.15 17.04 2.30
CA TRP A 472 0.68 17.97 1.31
C TRP A 472 1.16 17.61 -0.10
N PHE A 473 0.24 17.62 -1.07
CA PHE A 473 0.51 17.45 -2.50
C PHE A 473 0.92 16.06 -2.97
N GLN A 474 0.93 15.02 -2.10
CA GLN A 474 1.34 13.66 -2.48
C GLN A 474 0.47 13.03 -3.58
N GLY A 475 -0.79 13.46 -3.74
CA GLY A 475 -1.73 12.99 -4.77
C GLY A 475 -2.09 14.06 -5.80
N THR A 476 -1.32 15.14 -5.95
CA THR A 476 -1.63 16.23 -6.87
C THR A 476 -0.71 16.30 -8.10
N GLY A 477 -0.43 15.13 -8.67
CA GLY A 477 0.48 14.97 -9.81
C GLY A 477 1.91 14.65 -9.39
N ALA A 478 2.13 14.26 -8.14
CA ALA A 478 3.43 13.79 -7.67
C ALA A 478 3.84 12.52 -8.43
N HIS A 479 5.09 12.47 -8.88
CA HIS A 479 5.61 11.30 -9.57
C HIS A 479 6.96 10.84 -9.01
N TYR A 480 7.28 9.59 -9.29
CA TYR A 480 8.50 8.93 -8.84
C TYR A 480 9.11 8.18 -10.02
N LEU A 481 10.37 8.45 -10.32
CA LEU A 481 11.10 7.81 -11.40
C LEU A 481 12.18 6.89 -10.81
N TYR A 482 11.89 5.60 -10.79
CA TYR A 482 12.76 4.53 -10.32
C TYR A 482 13.71 4.13 -11.48
N LEU A 483 15.00 4.04 -11.20
CA LEU A 483 16.03 3.70 -12.19
C LEU A 483 16.67 2.37 -11.82
N SER A 484 16.84 1.49 -12.81
CA SER A 484 17.46 0.19 -12.64
C SER A 484 18.88 0.30 -12.10
N GLY A 485 19.21 -0.63 -11.21
CA GLY A 485 20.54 -0.71 -10.62
C GLY A 485 20.79 0.26 -9.47
N ALA A 486 19.88 1.21 -9.19
CA ALA A 486 19.93 2.07 -8.02
C ALA A 486 19.43 1.36 -6.75
N ASP A 487 19.98 1.72 -5.60
CA ASP A 487 19.30 1.43 -4.32
C ASP A 487 18.17 2.44 -4.13
N GLN A 488 16.92 1.97 -4.29
CA GLN A 488 15.74 2.83 -4.22
C GLN A 488 15.56 3.48 -2.84
N ARG A 489 16.13 2.91 -1.77
CA ARG A 489 16.14 3.52 -0.43
C ARG A 489 16.93 4.82 -0.37
N GLN A 490 17.95 4.97 -1.22
CA GLN A 490 18.74 6.19 -1.32
C GLN A 490 18.08 7.25 -2.18
N ALA A 491 17.19 6.85 -3.10
CA ALA A 491 16.45 7.75 -3.98
C ALA A 491 15.12 8.20 -3.38
N PHE A 492 14.47 7.33 -2.62
CA PHE A 492 13.10 7.52 -2.11
C PHE A 492 12.97 7.10 -0.63
N GLY A 493 11.78 6.66 -0.24
CA GLY A 493 11.46 6.31 1.13
C GLY A 493 11.38 7.53 2.05
N ILE A 494 11.50 7.30 3.33
CA ILE A 494 11.32 8.34 4.35
C ILE A 494 12.26 9.54 4.18
N ASP A 495 13.49 9.32 3.71
CA ASP A 495 14.49 10.39 3.57
C ASP A 495 14.12 11.37 2.47
N TYR A 496 13.43 10.91 1.41
CA TYR A 496 12.88 11.76 0.38
C TYR A 496 11.82 12.71 0.95
N PHE A 497 10.84 12.19 1.68
CA PHE A 497 9.80 13.01 2.30
C PHE A 497 10.31 13.89 3.45
N THR A 498 11.43 13.52 4.06
CA THR A 498 12.09 14.35 5.07
C THR A 498 12.85 15.51 4.45
N ALA A 499 13.59 15.27 3.37
CA ALA A 499 14.49 16.25 2.77
C ALA A 499 13.78 17.19 1.78
N VAL A 500 12.86 16.66 0.96
CA VAL A 500 12.15 17.43 -0.08
C VAL A 500 10.91 18.10 0.51
N PRO A 501 10.78 19.45 0.42
CA PRO A 501 9.57 20.14 0.83
C PRO A 501 8.35 19.68 0.02
N PRO A 502 7.15 19.51 0.62
CA PRO A 502 5.98 18.99 -0.07
C PRO A 502 5.60 19.72 -1.37
N HIS A 503 5.71 21.05 -1.41
CA HIS A 503 5.42 21.85 -2.62
C HIS A 503 6.48 21.68 -3.72
N ARG A 504 7.59 20.97 -3.45
CA ARG A 504 8.67 20.65 -4.39
C ARG A 504 8.81 19.15 -4.63
N LEU A 505 7.82 18.33 -4.29
CA LEU A 505 7.79 16.95 -4.73
C LEU A 505 7.77 16.89 -6.27
N SER A 506 8.48 15.93 -6.86
CA SER A 506 8.55 15.76 -8.32
C SER A 506 7.14 15.78 -8.93
N GLY A 507 6.94 16.55 -9.97
CA GLY A 507 5.67 16.65 -10.68
C GLY A 507 4.62 17.57 -10.04
N VAL A 508 4.82 18.14 -8.87
CA VAL A 508 3.81 18.94 -8.17
C VAL A 508 3.76 20.38 -8.70
N THR A 509 2.54 20.89 -8.90
CA THR A 509 2.25 22.32 -9.11
C THR A 509 1.52 22.84 -7.88
N ALA A 510 2.12 23.75 -7.14
CA ALA A 510 1.61 24.22 -5.84
C ALA A 510 1.91 25.70 -5.60
N PRO A 511 1.11 26.38 -4.75
CA PRO A 511 1.50 27.68 -4.23
C PRO A 511 2.84 27.56 -3.50
N ALA A 512 3.74 28.51 -3.79
CA ALA A 512 5.08 28.52 -3.19
C ALA A 512 5.00 28.71 -1.67
N GLY A 513 5.87 28.01 -0.95
CA GLY A 513 6.01 28.07 0.50
C GLY A 513 5.59 26.79 1.23
N THR A 514 6.19 26.60 2.39
CA THR A 514 5.97 25.42 3.22
C THR A 514 4.70 25.62 4.06
N ARG A 515 3.84 24.60 4.08
CA ARG A 515 2.71 24.51 5.03
C ARG A 515 3.22 23.94 6.36
N ARG A 516 2.51 24.26 7.45
CA ARG A 516 2.75 23.63 8.76
C ARG A 516 2.35 22.16 8.72
N THR A 517 2.80 21.38 9.69
CA THR A 517 2.37 19.99 9.87
C THR A 517 0.87 19.92 10.19
N VAL A 518 0.26 18.76 9.91
CA VAL A 518 -1.16 18.54 10.21
C VAL A 518 -1.46 18.74 11.71
N PRO A 519 -0.65 18.22 12.67
CA PRO A 519 -0.88 18.48 14.09
C PRO A 519 -0.75 19.97 14.50
N GLU A 520 0.14 20.74 13.89
CA GLU A 520 0.25 22.17 14.18
C GLU A 520 -0.97 22.97 13.70
N LEU A 521 -1.68 22.47 12.70
CA LEU A 521 -2.88 23.11 12.15
C LEU A 521 -4.15 22.69 12.90
N TYR A 522 -4.28 21.40 13.19
CA TYR A 522 -5.54 20.79 13.65
C TYR A 522 -5.45 20.14 15.04
N GLY A 523 -4.25 20.07 15.62
CA GLY A 523 -3.99 19.32 16.86
C GLY A 523 -3.70 17.84 16.56
N THR A 524 -3.16 17.14 17.55
CA THR A 524 -2.77 15.72 17.43
C THR A 524 -4.02 14.81 17.39
N LEU A 525 -5.00 15.15 18.25
CA LEU A 525 -6.33 14.56 18.28
C LEU A 525 -7.32 15.69 17.98
N TRP A 526 -7.39 16.10 16.72
CA TRP A 526 -8.15 17.28 16.34
C TRP A 526 -9.68 17.14 16.60
N TYR A 527 -10.20 15.93 16.69
CA TYR A 527 -11.57 15.67 17.09
C TYR A 527 -11.86 16.00 18.57
N ASP A 528 -10.84 16.14 19.38
CA ASP A 528 -10.93 16.62 20.77
C ASP A 528 -10.80 18.15 20.86
N ASN A 529 -10.90 18.85 19.76
CA ASN A 529 -10.75 20.29 19.69
C ASN A 529 -12.10 21.00 19.43
N PRO A 530 -12.95 21.15 20.47
CA PRO A 530 -14.29 21.75 20.33
C PRO A 530 -14.25 23.21 19.87
N GLY A 531 -13.15 23.94 20.15
CA GLY A 531 -12.96 25.32 19.71
C GLY A 531 -12.85 25.48 18.19
N ARG A 532 -12.70 24.37 17.45
CA ARG A 532 -12.71 24.33 15.98
C ARG A 532 -13.97 23.68 15.40
N GLY A 533 -15.01 23.47 16.21
CA GLY A 533 -16.28 22.92 15.80
C GLY A 533 -16.30 21.40 15.59
N PHE A 534 -15.26 20.65 16.01
CA PHE A 534 -15.17 19.21 15.87
C PHE A 534 -15.08 18.56 17.26
N THR A 535 -16.04 17.69 17.56
CA THR A 535 -16.18 17.09 18.89
C THR A 535 -16.07 15.57 18.90
N SER A 536 -15.88 14.93 17.76
CA SER A 536 -15.77 13.47 17.68
C SER A 536 -15.14 13.00 16.39
N SER A 537 -14.77 11.72 16.30
CA SER A 537 -14.37 11.04 15.08
C SER A 537 -15.54 10.98 14.09
N SER A 538 -15.78 12.05 13.39
CA SER A 538 -16.87 12.21 12.45
C SER A 538 -16.40 12.02 11.00
N GLU A 539 -17.34 11.93 10.05
CA GLU A 539 -17.04 12.00 8.62
C GLU A 539 -16.26 13.26 8.25
N SER A 540 -16.52 14.38 8.94
CA SER A 540 -15.80 15.63 8.74
C SER A 540 -14.30 15.51 9.01
N GLN A 541 -13.90 14.72 10.05
CA GLN A 541 -12.50 14.44 10.30
C GLN A 541 -11.86 13.68 9.15
N ASN A 542 -12.51 12.59 8.75
CA ASN A 542 -12.01 11.74 7.70
C ASN A 542 -11.96 12.52 6.37
N ALA A 543 -13.03 13.26 6.05
CA ALA A 543 -13.16 13.96 4.78
C ALA A 543 -12.19 15.13 4.61
N TYR A 544 -11.81 15.83 5.70
CA TYR A 544 -11.10 17.11 5.57
C TYR A 544 -9.69 17.12 6.19
N VAL A 545 -9.37 16.17 7.06
CA VAL A 545 -8.06 16.13 7.73
C VAL A 545 -7.31 14.83 7.43
N TYR A 546 -8.00 13.67 7.54
CA TYR A 546 -7.33 12.38 7.39
C TYR A 546 -7.18 11.95 5.94
N PHE A 547 -8.26 12.07 5.15
CA PHE A 547 -8.31 11.61 3.75
C PHE A 547 -8.94 12.68 2.83
N PRO A 548 -8.39 13.91 2.78
CA PRO A 548 -9.02 14.99 2.02
C PRO A 548 -9.01 14.69 0.52
N ARG A 549 -10.17 14.87 -0.10
CA ARG A 549 -10.37 14.69 -1.54
C ARG A 549 -10.27 16.02 -2.28
N ALA A 550 -10.01 15.96 -3.57
CA ALA A 550 -10.17 17.09 -4.47
C ALA A 550 -11.66 17.33 -4.82
N THR A 551 -11.97 18.41 -5.49
CA THR A 551 -13.35 18.75 -5.90
C THR A 551 -13.65 18.41 -7.35
N GLN A 552 -12.64 18.11 -8.15
CA GLN A 552 -12.79 17.78 -9.58
C GLN A 552 -12.94 16.26 -9.79
N GLU A 553 -13.60 15.86 -10.87
CA GLU A 553 -13.84 14.45 -11.18
C GLU A 553 -12.88 13.87 -12.21
N PHE A 554 -12.24 14.72 -13.06
CA PHE A 554 -11.35 14.24 -14.08
C PHE A 554 -9.98 13.85 -13.52
N SER A 555 -9.79 12.58 -13.34
CA SER A 555 -8.51 11.93 -13.09
C SER A 555 -8.56 10.54 -13.71
N GLY A 556 -7.65 10.26 -14.64
CA GLY A 556 -7.66 8.98 -15.34
C GLY A 556 -6.63 8.95 -16.45
N GLY A 557 -6.69 7.90 -17.26
CA GLY A 557 -5.79 7.71 -18.38
C GLY A 557 -6.22 6.55 -19.25
N ALA A 558 -5.57 6.43 -20.42
CA ALA A 558 -5.74 5.34 -21.35
C ALA A 558 -4.48 4.48 -21.41
N ARG A 559 -4.65 3.19 -21.72
CA ARG A 559 -3.58 2.23 -21.97
C ARG A 559 -3.72 1.71 -23.41
N LEU A 560 -2.65 1.79 -24.17
CA LEU A 560 -2.55 1.21 -25.49
C LEU A 560 -1.29 0.33 -25.56
N ASP A 561 -1.47 -0.97 -25.46
CA ASP A 561 -0.38 -1.96 -25.31
C ASP A 561 0.49 -1.63 -24.08
N ALA A 562 1.75 -1.32 -24.32
CA ALA A 562 2.72 -0.94 -23.30
C ALA A 562 2.87 0.59 -23.16
N TYR A 563 2.06 1.39 -23.82
CA TYR A 563 2.06 2.86 -23.80
C TYR A 563 0.87 3.38 -23.01
N GLY A 564 0.94 4.63 -22.55
CA GLY A 564 -0.15 5.19 -21.81
C GLY A 564 -0.24 6.70 -21.80
N SER A 565 -1.41 7.17 -21.42
CA SER A 565 -1.65 8.57 -21.08
C SER A 565 -2.25 8.70 -19.70
N ALA A 566 -2.07 9.83 -19.07
CA ALA A 566 -2.75 10.20 -17.83
C ALA A 566 -3.11 11.69 -17.86
N GLY A 567 -4.24 12.05 -17.26
CA GLY A 567 -4.71 13.42 -17.16
C GLY A 567 -5.16 13.78 -15.76
N LEU A 568 -5.02 15.04 -15.38
CA LEU A 568 -5.43 15.61 -14.09
C LEU A 568 -5.81 17.07 -14.25
N VAL A 569 -6.93 17.45 -13.65
CA VAL A 569 -7.28 18.85 -13.41
C VAL A 569 -7.00 19.16 -11.95
N LEU A 570 -6.19 20.17 -11.65
CA LEU A 570 -5.97 20.62 -10.29
C LEU A 570 -7.14 21.49 -9.83
N SER A 571 -7.68 21.19 -8.67
CA SER A 571 -8.76 21.92 -8.03
C SER A 571 -8.43 22.19 -6.56
N ASP A 572 -9.19 23.09 -5.94
CA ASP A 572 -9.15 23.27 -4.50
C ASP A 572 -9.55 21.97 -3.80
N ASP A 573 -9.12 21.77 -2.57
CA ASP A 573 -9.52 20.64 -1.75
C ASP A 573 -10.98 20.76 -1.27
N ALA A 574 -11.56 19.63 -0.86
CA ALA A 574 -12.95 19.59 -0.40
C ALA A 574 -13.19 20.46 0.84
N ALA A 575 -12.19 20.65 1.70
CA ALA A 575 -12.28 21.52 2.88
C ALA A 575 -12.52 22.98 2.49
N HIS A 576 -11.79 23.48 1.48
CA HIS A 576 -11.99 24.85 1.00
C HIS A 576 -13.37 25.04 0.39
N ALA A 577 -13.80 24.09 -0.43
CA ALA A 577 -15.14 24.15 -1.03
C ALA A 577 -16.25 24.11 0.02
N ALA A 578 -16.12 23.28 1.05
CA ALA A 578 -17.08 23.17 2.15
C ALA A 578 -17.13 24.45 3.00
N GLN A 579 -15.97 25.08 3.24
CA GLN A 579 -15.91 26.36 3.95
C GLN A 579 -16.60 27.48 3.14
N GLN A 580 -16.35 27.55 1.84
CA GLN A 580 -17.03 28.51 0.97
C GLN A 580 -18.55 28.28 0.90
N ALA A 581 -19.00 27.04 1.05
CA ALA A 581 -20.42 26.67 1.11
C ALA A 581 -21.03 26.90 2.52
N GLY A 582 -20.26 27.34 3.50
CA GLY A 582 -20.72 27.56 4.88
C GLY A 582 -20.97 26.27 5.67
N THR A 583 -20.49 25.12 5.19
CA THR A 583 -20.63 23.81 5.88
C THR A 583 -19.46 23.48 6.80
N LEU A 584 -18.39 24.27 6.74
CA LEU A 584 -17.28 24.26 7.69
C LEU A 584 -17.17 25.60 8.40
N PRO A 585 -16.72 25.62 9.67
CA PRO A 585 -16.48 26.87 10.41
C PRO A 585 -15.51 27.79 9.69
N GLU A 586 -15.69 29.11 9.81
CA GLU A 586 -14.82 30.11 9.18
C GLU A 586 -13.37 30.04 9.67
N ASP A 587 -13.15 29.64 10.92
CA ASP A 587 -11.82 29.48 11.52
C ASP A 587 -11.15 28.14 11.18
N PHE A 588 -11.82 27.24 10.46
CA PHE A 588 -11.20 26.01 9.98
C PHE A 588 -10.13 26.34 8.94
N VAL A 589 -8.90 25.88 9.16
CA VAL A 589 -7.78 26.19 8.27
C VAL A 589 -7.93 25.45 6.95
N THR A 590 -8.13 26.18 5.87
CA THR A 590 -8.18 25.65 4.51
C THR A 590 -7.13 26.30 3.63
N TYR A 591 -6.79 25.65 2.53
CA TYR A 591 -5.85 26.13 1.55
C TYR A 591 -6.46 26.11 0.16
N ARG A 592 -6.25 27.20 -0.58
CA ARG A 592 -6.53 27.21 -2.03
C ARG A 592 -5.35 26.59 -2.78
N ALA A 593 -5.66 25.72 -3.72
CA ALA A 593 -4.68 25.08 -4.58
C ALA A 593 -4.22 26.02 -5.73
N ALA A 594 -3.10 25.68 -6.36
CA ALA A 594 -2.80 26.16 -7.69
C ALA A 594 -3.78 25.54 -8.70
N ARG A 595 -4.07 26.23 -9.79
CA ARG A 595 -4.88 25.72 -10.91
C ARG A 595 -3.95 25.33 -12.04
N ALA A 596 -4.23 24.20 -12.64
CA ALA A 596 -3.58 23.71 -13.85
C ALA A 596 -4.37 22.53 -14.43
N THR A 597 -4.33 22.38 -15.75
CA THR A 597 -4.69 21.15 -16.45
C THR A 597 -3.41 20.47 -16.87
N ARG A 598 -3.26 19.19 -16.60
CA ARG A 598 -2.00 18.46 -16.80
C ARG A 598 -2.22 17.12 -17.47
N SER A 599 -1.27 16.76 -18.35
CA SER A 599 -1.20 15.45 -19.00
C SER A 599 0.20 14.89 -18.98
N TRP A 600 0.26 13.56 -18.89
CA TRP A 600 1.46 12.75 -19.04
C TRP A 600 1.22 11.77 -20.19
N PHE A 601 2.14 11.74 -21.17
CA PHE A 601 2.14 10.78 -22.26
C PHE A 601 3.41 9.96 -22.15
N MET A 602 3.27 8.65 -21.97
CA MET A 602 4.34 7.73 -21.63
C MET A 602 4.64 6.83 -22.82
N PHE A 603 5.86 6.95 -23.32
CA PHE A 603 6.39 6.29 -24.52
C PHE A 603 7.50 5.28 -24.15
N ASP A 604 8.43 4.99 -25.07
CA ASP A 604 9.50 4.03 -24.78
C ASP A 604 10.63 4.65 -23.94
N ASP A 605 11.17 5.78 -24.40
CA ASP A 605 12.34 6.40 -23.80
C ASP A 605 12.01 7.64 -22.95
N GLU A 606 10.77 8.16 -23.06
CA GLU A 606 10.42 9.42 -22.42
C GLU A 606 8.99 9.48 -21.91
N ILE A 607 8.82 10.33 -20.92
CA ILE A 607 7.52 10.76 -20.41
C ILE A 607 7.33 12.24 -20.75
N LEU A 608 6.45 12.53 -21.70
CA LEU A 608 6.10 13.89 -22.05
C LEU A 608 5.05 14.46 -21.10
N VAL A 609 5.34 15.59 -20.48
CA VAL A 609 4.45 16.28 -19.52
C VAL A 609 4.01 17.61 -20.11
N LEU A 610 2.69 17.79 -20.19
CA LEU A 610 2.04 19.05 -20.56
C LEU A 610 1.35 19.67 -19.37
N SER A 611 1.44 20.99 -19.22
CA SER A 611 0.69 21.75 -18.22
C SER A 611 0.16 23.02 -18.88
N ALA A 612 -1.11 23.35 -18.65
CA ALA A 612 -1.77 24.54 -19.18
C ALA A 612 -2.58 25.27 -18.11
N GLY A 613 -2.74 26.57 -18.25
CA GLY A 613 -3.49 27.40 -17.33
C GLY A 613 -2.89 27.48 -15.92
N VAL A 614 -1.58 27.24 -15.79
CA VAL A 614 -0.91 27.24 -14.49
C VAL A 614 -1.01 28.63 -13.87
N THR A 615 -1.70 28.72 -12.72
CA THR A 615 -1.88 29.95 -11.98
C THR A 615 -2.05 29.70 -10.48
N GLY A 616 -1.64 30.64 -9.66
CA GLY A 616 -1.79 30.59 -8.20
C GLY A 616 -3.07 31.25 -7.71
N PRO A 617 -3.46 30.96 -6.46
CA PRO A 617 -4.43 31.78 -5.75
C PRO A 617 -3.92 33.20 -5.61
N ALA A 618 -4.86 34.17 -5.50
CA ALA A 618 -4.52 35.60 -5.44
C ALA A 618 -3.42 35.88 -4.40
N GLY A 619 -2.41 36.66 -4.82
CA GLY A 619 -1.29 37.05 -3.96
C GLY A 619 -0.23 35.96 -3.69
N ARG A 620 -0.32 34.78 -4.31
CA ARG A 620 0.67 33.70 -4.10
C ARG A 620 1.42 33.36 -5.38
N ALA A 621 2.73 33.21 -5.25
CA ALA A 621 3.57 32.62 -6.29
C ALA A 621 3.28 31.13 -6.44
N VAL A 622 3.62 30.55 -7.60
CA VAL A 622 3.44 29.13 -7.90
C VAL A 622 4.76 28.51 -8.32
N THR A 623 5.04 27.34 -7.81
CA THR A 623 6.11 26.46 -8.25
C THR A 623 5.51 25.26 -8.99
N THR A 624 5.98 24.97 -10.20
CA THR A 624 5.74 23.70 -10.90
C THR A 624 7.06 22.94 -10.93
N THR A 625 7.18 21.94 -10.08
CA THR A 625 8.38 21.11 -9.98
C THR A 625 8.38 20.08 -11.11
N VAL A 626 9.42 20.12 -11.93
CA VAL A 626 9.66 19.11 -12.97
C VAL A 626 10.16 17.81 -12.33
N ASP A 627 11.21 17.93 -11.51
CA ASP A 627 11.77 16.79 -10.77
C ASP A 627 12.49 17.28 -9.50
N SER A 628 12.52 16.43 -8.48
CA SER A 628 13.31 16.58 -7.25
C SER A 628 13.94 15.25 -6.91
N ARG A 629 15.26 15.26 -6.66
CA ARG A 629 16.04 14.07 -6.35
C ARG A 629 16.87 14.28 -5.12
N ILE A 630 17.04 13.22 -4.33
CA ILE A 630 17.96 13.21 -3.22
C ILE A 630 19.17 12.34 -3.56
N ALA A 631 20.33 12.72 -3.05
CA ALA A 631 21.55 11.93 -3.12
C ALA A 631 22.27 11.98 -1.77
N ASP A 632 23.18 11.02 -1.55
CA ASP A 632 24.11 11.08 -0.42
C ASP A 632 24.98 12.34 -0.54
N PRO A 633 25.29 13.06 0.56
CA PRO A 633 26.12 14.25 0.52
C PRO A 633 27.51 14.03 -0.08
N SER A 634 28.03 12.81 0.00
CA SER A 634 29.32 12.42 -0.57
C SER A 634 29.23 11.99 -2.04
N SER A 635 28.03 11.78 -2.59
CA SER A 635 27.88 11.36 -3.98
C SER A 635 28.17 12.51 -4.94
N PRO A 636 29.03 12.29 -5.95
CA PRO A 636 29.27 13.28 -6.99
C PRO A 636 28.03 13.45 -7.88
N VAL A 637 27.28 14.51 -7.64
CA VAL A 637 26.12 14.90 -8.47
C VAL A 637 26.55 15.96 -9.48
N THR A 638 26.19 15.76 -10.75
CA THR A 638 26.45 16.72 -11.82
C THR A 638 25.15 17.10 -12.56
N VAL A 639 25.08 18.36 -12.97
CA VAL A 639 24.01 18.86 -13.85
C VAL A 639 24.67 19.51 -15.07
N THR A 640 24.48 18.94 -16.23
CA THR A 640 24.95 19.44 -17.50
C THR A 640 23.79 19.80 -18.42
N GLY A 641 24.03 20.53 -19.51
CA GLY A 641 22.95 20.88 -20.43
C GLY A 641 23.45 21.49 -21.71
N GLY A 642 22.54 21.67 -22.66
CA GLY A 642 22.78 22.32 -23.94
C GLY A 642 21.68 23.34 -24.25
N LEU A 643 22.09 24.37 -25.05
CA LEU A 643 21.19 25.37 -25.59
C LEU A 643 20.64 24.90 -26.96
N ARG A 644 19.65 25.62 -27.52
CA ARG A 644 19.07 25.30 -28.84
C ARG A 644 20.03 25.45 -30.01
N ASP A 645 21.05 26.28 -29.86
CA ASP A 645 22.09 26.45 -30.84
C ASP A 645 23.23 25.41 -30.77
N GLY A 646 23.12 24.45 -29.85
CA GLY A 646 24.10 23.40 -29.60
C GLY A 646 25.21 23.77 -28.63
N SER A 647 25.28 25.02 -28.19
CA SER A 647 26.30 25.46 -27.23
C SER A 647 26.01 24.92 -25.82
N PRO A 648 27.03 24.70 -24.96
CA PRO A 648 26.85 24.24 -23.60
C PRO A 648 26.03 25.24 -22.75
N TRP A 649 25.04 24.72 -22.00
CA TRP A 649 24.32 25.52 -21.05
C TRP A 649 25.18 25.86 -19.82
N GLN A 650 25.06 27.08 -19.35
CA GLN A 650 25.77 27.58 -18.19
C GLN A 650 24.77 27.85 -17.06
N ARG A 651 24.99 27.29 -15.86
CA ARG A 651 24.10 27.46 -14.71
C ARG A 651 23.91 28.92 -14.30
N THR A 652 24.92 29.75 -14.49
CA THR A 652 24.89 31.18 -14.19
C THR A 652 24.43 32.02 -15.40
N GLY A 653 24.22 31.39 -16.55
CA GLY A 653 23.75 32.06 -17.76
C GLY A 653 22.27 32.36 -17.75
N THR A 654 21.83 33.33 -18.55
CA THR A 654 20.40 33.71 -18.69
C THR A 654 19.68 32.95 -19.81
N ALA A 655 20.42 32.29 -20.68
CA ALA A 655 19.84 31.56 -21.82
C ALA A 655 19.13 30.29 -21.35
N PRO A 656 17.87 30.03 -21.76
CA PRO A 656 17.12 28.85 -21.34
C PRO A 656 17.74 27.59 -21.97
N PRO A 657 17.91 26.52 -21.19
CA PRO A 657 18.38 25.25 -21.72
C PRO A 657 17.35 24.65 -22.70
N ALA A 658 17.85 23.99 -23.75
CA ALA A 658 17.03 23.07 -24.56
C ALA A 658 16.87 21.73 -23.86
N TRP A 659 17.92 21.29 -23.16
CA TRP A 659 17.92 20.08 -22.36
C TRP A 659 18.87 20.21 -21.17
N LEU A 660 18.59 19.44 -20.13
CA LEU A 660 19.45 19.25 -18.96
C LEU A 660 19.62 17.75 -18.70
N ARG A 661 20.73 17.39 -18.05
CA ARG A 661 21.02 16.04 -17.59
C ARG A 661 21.53 16.11 -16.16
N TYR A 662 20.74 15.53 -15.24
CA TYR A 662 21.17 15.18 -13.88
C TYR A 662 21.89 13.83 -13.91
N ALA A 663 23.00 13.69 -13.21
CA ALA A 663 23.69 12.42 -13.03
C ALA A 663 24.20 12.28 -11.59
N ASP A 664 23.95 11.13 -10.99
CA ASP A 664 24.46 10.70 -9.70
C ASP A 664 25.47 9.57 -9.92
N ALA A 665 26.76 9.88 -9.74
CA ALA A 665 27.84 8.91 -9.96
C ALA A 665 27.87 7.81 -8.89
N GLY A 666 27.40 8.11 -7.65
CA GLY A 666 27.31 7.14 -6.58
C GLY A 666 26.31 6.03 -6.88
N GLN A 667 25.13 6.39 -7.40
CA GLN A 667 24.09 5.46 -7.82
C GLN A 667 24.27 4.97 -9.27
N ARG A 668 25.16 5.59 -10.03
CA ARG A 668 25.37 5.35 -11.47
C ARG A 668 24.08 5.53 -12.29
N THR A 669 23.31 6.56 -11.97
CA THR A 669 22.03 6.86 -12.61
C THR A 669 22.05 8.24 -13.23
N SER A 670 21.17 8.44 -14.23
CA SER A 670 20.98 9.77 -14.83
C SER A 670 19.54 9.97 -15.29
N VAL A 671 19.11 11.23 -15.34
CA VAL A 671 17.82 11.64 -15.90
C VAL A 671 18.05 12.83 -16.79
N GLY A 672 17.54 12.74 -18.01
CA GLY A 672 17.48 13.84 -18.96
C GLY A 672 16.15 14.59 -18.85
N TYR A 673 16.20 15.86 -19.17
CA TYR A 673 15.03 16.76 -19.25
C TYR A 673 15.11 17.54 -20.55
N VAL A 674 14.08 17.44 -21.38
CA VAL A 674 13.99 18.18 -22.66
C VAL A 674 12.88 19.22 -22.54
N PHE A 675 13.17 20.49 -22.88
CA PHE A 675 12.23 21.60 -22.75
C PHE A 675 11.67 21.97 -24.11
N LEU A 676 10.40 21.67 -24.35
CA LEU A 676 9.73 21.90 -25.64
C LEU A 676 9.10 23.30 -25.70
N SER A 677 8.49 23.74 -24.63
CA SER A 677 7.91 25.09 -24.50
C SER A 677 7.73 25.51 -23.04
N GLY A 678 7.60 26.81 -22.80
CA GLY A 678 7.35 27.35 -21.48
C GLY A 678 8.40 28.36 -21.01
N PRO A 679 8.32 28.81 -19.75
CA PRO A 679 9.32 29.69 -19.15
C PRO A 679 10.66 28.98 -18.98
N SER A 680 11.72 29.74 -18.70
CA SER A 680 13.03 29.16 -18.38
C SER A 680 12.95 28.38 -17.06
N PRO A 681 13.43 27.13 -17.00
CA PRO A 681 13.45 26.37 -15.77
C PRO A 681 14.52 26.89 -14.80
N VAL A 682 14.27 26.70 -13.51
CA VAL A 682 15.19 27.02 -12.41
C VAL A 682 15.80 25.73 -11.87
N VAL A 683 17.11 25.71 -11.70
CA VAL A 683 17.88 24.58 -11.16
C VAL A 683 18.42 24.94 -9.79
N ALA A 684 18.10 24.15 -8.78
CA ALA A 684 18.72 24.23 -7.46
C ALA A 684 19.43 22.91 -7.12
N LEU A 685 20.49 23.00 -6.34
CA LEU A 685 21.21 21.86 -5.75
C LEU A 685 21.65 22.30 -4.37
N ASP A 686 20.93 21.85 -3.35
CA ASP A 686 21.09 22.29 -1.97
C ASP A 686 21.48 21.11 -1.07
N THR A 687 22.23 21.37 0.00
CA THR A 687 22.41 20.40 1.08
C THR A 687 21.40 20.70 2.18
N VAL A 688 20.57 19.72 2.49
CA VAL A 688 19.47 19.83 3.46
C VAL A 688 19.69 18.88 4.61
N THR A 689 19.60 19.39 5.85
CA THR A 689 19.63 18.56 7.07
C THR A 689 18.32 18.73 7.83
N ARG A 690 17.61 17.62 8.06
CA ARG A 690 16.31 17.61 8.76
C ARG A 690 16.15 16.34 9.58
N SER A 691 15.29 16.39 10.61
CA SER A 691 14.92 15.22 11.41
C SER A 691 13.78 14.45 10.75
N ARG A 692 13.85 13.12 10.76
CA ARG A 692 12.74 12.23 10.35
C ARG A 692 11.49 12.40 11.21
N ARG A 693 11.60 12.99 12.40
CA ARG A 693 10.46 13.35 13.25
C ARG A 693 9.53 14.38 12.59
N LEU A 694 10.02 15.17 11.61
CA LEU A 694 9.22 16.09 10.80
C LEU A 694 8.06 15.39 10.05
N VAL A 695 8.24 14.12 9.70
CA VAL A 695 7.23 13.36 8.92
C VAL A 695 6.46 12.33 9.75
N ARG A 696 6.96 11.96 10.95
CA ARG A 696 6.27 11.04 11.87
C ARG A 696 6.72 11.27 13.31
N LEU A 697 5.77 11.41 14.24
CA LEU A 697 6.04 11.74 15.65
C LEU A 697 6.94 10.73 16.37
N THR A 698 6.81 9.44 16.04
CA THR A 698 7.53 8.35 16.70
C THR A 698 8.89 8.03 16.08
N ASN A 699 9.27 8.71 15.01
CA ASN A 699 10.61 8.53 14.44
C ASN A 699 11.69 9.09 15.39
N ALA A 700 12.88 8.49 15.33
CA ALA A 700 14.03 9.03 16.06
C ALA A 700 14.34 10.46 15.58
N ASP A 701 14.71 11.32 16.53
CA ASP A 701 15.12 12.70 16.27
C ASP A 701 16.58 12.78 15.81
N THR A 702 16.95 11.91 14.87
CA THR A 702 18.27 11.87 14.28
C THR A 702 18.26 12.67 12.98
N PRO A 703 19.16 13.64 12.82
CA PRO A 703 19.23 14.42 11.59
C PRO A 703 19.67 13.57 10.39
N VAL A 704 19.01 13.79 9.28
CA VAL A 704 19.34 13.23 7.97
C VAL A 704 19.81 14.36 7.06
N THR A 705 21.00 14.20 6.50
CA THR A 705 21.56 15.15 5.54
C THR A 705 21.53 14.55 4.13
N LYS A 706 20.97 15.29 3.17
CA LYS A 706 20.92 14.91 1.74
C LYS A 706 21.31 16.08 0.85
N GLN A 707 21.91 15.79 -0.30
CA GLN A 707 21.88 16.71 -1.43
C GLN A 707 20.50 16.60 -2.07
N VAL A 708 19.86 17.75 -2.30
CA VAL A 708 18.55 17.86 -2.94
C VAL A 708 18.68 18.63 -4.23
N PHE A 709 18.52 17.92 -5.35
CA PHE A 709 18.37 18.54 -6.66
C PHE A 709 16.91 18.91 -6.85
N THR A 710 16.63 20.12 -7.35
CA THR A 710 15.28 20.55 -7.74
C THR A 710 15.34 21.26 -9.08
N LEU A 711 14.45 20.84 -9.99
CA LEU A 711 14.22 21.46 -11.28
C LEU A 711 12.77 21.93 -11.34
N SER A 712 12.54 23.23 -11.53
CA SER A 712 11.19 23.80 -11.43
C SER A 712 10.97 24.97 -12.38
N TYR A 713 9.69 25.28 -12.63
CA TYR A 713 9.23 26.55 -13.18
C TYR A 713 8.64 27.38 -12.04
N GLU A 714 9.10 28.63 -11.95
CA GLU A 714 8.67 29.58 -10.92
C GLU A 714 7.83 30.70 -11.53
N GLN A 715 6.64 30.93 -10.97
CA GLN A 715 5.75 32.03 -11.38
C GLN A 715 5.53 32.98 -10.22
N SER A 716 5.73 34.27 -10.46
CA SER A 716 5.45 35.32 -9.47
C SER A 716 3.96 35.42 -9.16
N ALA A 717 3.63 35.95 -7.99
CA ALA A 717 2.25 36.26 -7.62
C ALA A 717 1.62 37.21 -8.65
N GLY A 718 0.40 36.90 -9.09
CA GLY A 718 -0.33 37.70 -10.07
C GLY A 718 0.16 37.56 -11.51
N ALA A 719 1.10 36.66 -11.81
CA ALA A 719 1.52 36.37 -13.16
C ALA A 719 0.33 35.84 -14.00
N ARG A 720 0.38 36.10 -15.31
CA ARG A 720 -0.60 35.52 -16.25
C ARG A 720 -0.50 33.99 -16.23
N PRO A 721 -1.61 33.27 -16.47
CA PRO A 721 -1.57 31.81 -16.59
C PRO A 721 -0.51 31.36 -17.60
N ALA A 722 0.32 30.41 -17.19
CA ALA A 722 1.40 29.86 -18.02
C ALA A 722 1.05 28.46 -18.54
N SER A 723 1.67 28.14 -19.69
CA SER A 723 1.67 26.78 -20.22
C SER A 723 3.11 26.32 -20.46
N MET A 724 3.39 25.04 -20.21
CA MET A 724 4.71 24.45 -20.37
C MET A 724 4.64 23.02 -20.84
N ALA A 725 5.67 22.61 -21.58
CA ALA A 725 5.84 21.24 -22.08
C ALA A 725 7.31 20.82 -21.92
N HIS A 726 7.51 19.67 -21.29
CA HIS A 726 8.84 19.07 -21.11
C HIS A 726 8.75 17.53 -21.14
N ALA A 727 9.87 16.88 -21.41
CA ALA A 727 9.97 15.44 -21.33
C ALA A 727 11.03 15.04 -20.30
N LEU A 728 10.72 13.99 -19.52
CA LEU A 728 11.67 13.24 -18.69
C LEU A 728 12.22 12.10 -19.55
N VAL A 729 13.54 11.96 -19.63
CA VAL A 729 14.22 10.93 -20.43
C VAL A 729 15.16 10.14 -19.53
N PRO A 730 14.69 9.02 -18.95
CA PRO A 730 15.49 8.22 -18.03
C PRO A 730 16.73 7.64 -18.69
N ASN A 731 17.85 7.63 -17.97
CA ASN A 731 19.14 7.06 -18.39
C ASN A 731 19.76 7.68 -19.67
N ALA A 732 19.26 8.82 -20.13
CA ALA A 732 19.71 9.44 -21.37
C ALA A 732 21.18 9.88 -21.35
N SER A 733 21.86 9.73 -22.48
CA SER A 733 23.14 10.38 -22.76
C SER A 733 22.93 11.84 -23.15
N ALA A 734 23.97 12.65 -23.07
CA ALA A 734 23.93 14.05 -23.57
C ALA A 734 23.66 14.12 -25.06
N GLU A 735 24.20 13.19 -25.84
CA GLU A 735 24.01 13.10 -27.30
C GLU A 735 22.53 12.77 -27.62
N GLN A 736 21.94 11.79 -26.92
CA GLN A 736 20.54 11.49 -27.10
C GLN A 736 19.65 12.71 -26.76
N LEU A 737 19.94 13.43 -25.68
CA LEU A 737 19.17 14.63 -25.31
C LEU A 737 19.31 15.77 -26.38
N ALA A 738 20.47 15.95 -26.94
CA ALA A 738 20.66 16.93 -27.99
C ALA A 738 19.85 16.60 -29.27
N SER A 739 19.65 15.31 -29.58
CA SER A 739 18.90 14.86 -30.74
C SER A 739 17.40 15.23 -30.69
N TYR A 740 16.84 15.48 -29.51
CA TYR A 740 15.42 15.89 -29.32
C TYR A 740 15.12 17.27 -29.94
N ALA A 741 16.13 18.06 -30.34
CA ALA A 741 15.91 19.28 -31.12
C ALA A 741 15.15 19.00 -32.42
N HIS A 742 15.33 17.80 -32.99
CA HIS A 742 14.68 17.29 -34.20
C HIS A 742 13.96 15.96 -33.92
N GLY A 743 13.64 15.73 -32.66
CA GLY A 743 13.20 14.43 -32.13
C GLY A 743 11.74 14.09 -32.41
N PRO A 744 11.28 12.94 -31.90
CA PRO A 744 10.02 12.35 -32.30
C PRO A 744 8.78 13.02 -31.69
N LEU A 745 8.96 13.88 -30.69
CA LEU A 745 7.86 14.47 -29.93
C LEU A 745 7.29 15.72 -30.59
N SER A 746 5.97 15.75 -30.75
CA SER A 746 5.22 16.92 -31.24
C SER A 746 4.06 17.24 -30.32
N VAL A 747 4.02 18.46 -29.76
CA VAL A 747 2.88 18.96 -28.99
C VAL A 747 1.83 19.48 -29.97
N LEU A 748 0.68 18.79 -30.06
CA LEU A 748 -0.41 19.15 -30.98
C LEU A 748 -1.35 20.18 -30.37
N SER A 749 -1.52 20.11 -29.04
CA SER A 749 -2.33 21.06 -28.25
C SER A 749 -1.86 21.07 -26.80
N ASN A 750 -1.77 22.25 -26.18
CA ASN A 750 -1.50 22.40 -24.76
C ASN A 750 -2.37 23.53 -24.19
N THR A 751 -3.65 23.23 -23.99
CA THR A 751 -4.66 24.14 -23.45
C THR A 751 -5.37 23.51 -22.27
N GLU A 752 -6.12 24.30 -21.50
CA GLU A 752 -6.93 23.79 -20.39
C GLU A 752 -8.05 22.84 -20.84
N ARG A 753 -8.46 22.90 -22.10
CA ARG A 753 -9.57 22.11 -22.67
C ARG A 753 -9.09 20.81 -23.31
N LEU A 754 -7.91 20.85 -23.96
CA LEU A 754 -7.34 19.75 -24.70
C LEU A 754 -5.82 19.78 -24.59
N GLN A 755 -5.25 18.66 -24.18
CA GLN A 755 -3.82 18.41 -24.28
C GLN A 755 -3.59 17.19 -25.17
N ALA A 756 -2.73 17.33 -26.17
CA ALA A 756 -2.46 16.29 -27.15
C ALA A 756 -1.04 16.33 -27.67
N ALA A 757 -0.50 15.16 -27.92
CA ALA A 757 0.83 14.95 -28.43
C ALA A 757 0.89 13.84 -29.46
N ALA A 758 1.90 13.90 -30.33
CA ALA A 758 2.24 12.81 -31.23
C ALA A 758 3.70 12.39 -31.01
N HIS A 759 3.93 11.09 -31.09
CA HIS A 759 5.26 10.50 -31.19
C HIS A 759 5.42 9.90 -32.58
N THR A 760 6.22 10.57 -33.42
CA THR A 760 6.29 10.28 -34.88
C THR A 760 6.87 8.91 -35.18
N HIS A 761 7.92 8.49 -34.47
CA HIS A 761 8.57 7.19 -34.68
C HIS A 761 7.69 6.01 -34.28
N LEU A 762 6.87 6.15 -33.21
CA LEU A 762 5.95 5.11 -32.74
C LEU A 762 4.61 5.12 -33.48
N GLY A 763 4.35 6.16 -34.28
CA GLY A 763 3.07 6.36 -34.93
C GLY A 763 1.92 6.59 -33.96
N ILE A 764 2.21 7.09 -32.75
CA ILE A 764 1.23 7.29 -31.68
C ILE A 764 0.77 8.74 -31.65
N THR A 765 -0.55 8.94 -31.56
CA THR A 765 -1.18 10.21 -31.15
C THR A 765 -1.99 9.98 -29.90
N ALA A 766 -1.75 10.76 -28.85
CA ALA A 766 -2.43 10.65 -27.57
C ALA A 766 -3.04 12.00 -27.19
N ALA A 767 -4.21 11.98 -26.55
CA ALA A 767 -4.91 13.20 -26.16
C ALA A 767 -5.75 12.98 -24.89
N ASN A 768 -5.79 14.02 -24.04
CA ASN A 768 -6.74 14.16 -22.94
C ASN A 768 -7.62 15.38 -23.22
N ALA A 769 -8.92 15.16 -23.43
CA ALA A 769 -9.94 16.18 -23.54
C ALA A 769 -10.60 16.34 -22.16
N PHE A 770 -10.56 17.53 -21.59
CA PHE A 770 -10.96 17.76 -20.19
C PHE A 770 -12.36 18.36 -20.05
N THR A 771 -12.92 18.86 -21.13
CA THR A 771 -14.24 19.53 -21.12
C THR A 771 -15.21 18.83 -22.04
N PRO A 772 -16.54 18.95 -21.79
CA PRO A 772 -17.56 18.50 -22.73
C PRO A 772 -17.43 19.12 -24.12
N GLY A 773 -17.90 18.40 -25.13
CA GLY A 773 -17.93 18.80 -26.53
C GLY A 773 -16.82 18.16 -27.36
N THR A 774 -16.83 18.47 -28.68
CA THR A 774 -15.92 17.87 -29.62
C THR A 774 -14.59 18.61 -29.67
N HIS A 775 -13.49 17.86 -29.52
CA HIS A 775 -12.10 18.34 -29.57
C HIS A 775 -11.37 17.68 -30.75
N ARG A 776 -10.43 18.39 -31.36
CA ARG A 776 -9.65 17.87 -32.48
C ARG A 776 -8.16 17.97 -32.22
N ALA A 777 -7.44 16.87 -32.46
CA ALA A 777 -6.00 16.77 -32.35
C ALA A 777 -5.45 15.92 -33.50
N GLY A 778 -4.86 16.56 -34.52
CA GLY A 778 -4.43 15.88 -35.72
C GLY A 778 -5.60 15.16 -36.43
N ARG A 779 -5.54 13.83 -36.47
CA ARG A 779 -6.60 12.97 -37.02
C ARG A 779 -7.66 12.55 -36.02
N LEU A 780 -7.44 12.84 -34.73
CA LEU A 780 -8.41 12.50 -33.68
C LEU A 780 -9.51 13.55 -33.62
N SER A 781 -10.75 13.06 -33.56
CA SER A 781 -11.93 13.83 -33.12
C SER A 781 -12.48 13.13 -31.88
N ILE A 782 -12.52 13.85 -30.76
CA ILE A 782 -12.79 13.30 -29.43
C ILE A 782 -13.98 14.02 -28.85
N ASP A 783 -14.97 13.25 -28.43
CA ASP A 783 -16.11 13.77 -27.69
C ASP A 783 -15.78 13.65 -26.19
N GLY A 784 -15.39 14.78 -25.62
CA GLY A 784 -14.85 14.82 -24.23
C GLY A 784 -15.93 14.96 -23.14
N PRO A 785 -15.54 14.81 -21.88
CA PRO A 785 -14.17 14.53 -21.42
C PRO A 785 -13.75 13.06 -21.66
N ALA A 786 -12.51 12.87 -22.11
CA ALA A 786 -11.95 11.55 -22.40
C ALA A 786 -10.42 11.56 -22.52
N SER A 787 -9.81 10.42 -22.24
CA SER A 787 -8.41 10.11 -22.58
C SER A 787 -8.40 9.13 -23.74
N VAL A 788 -7.63 9.41 -24.81
CA VAL A 788 -7.63 8.61 -26.03
C VAL A 788 -6.18 8.43 -26.52
N MET A 789 -5.86 7.24 -26.96
CA MET A 789 -4.62 6.94 -27.68
C MET A 789 -4.93 6.27 -28.99
N LEU A 790 -4.21 6.66 -30.04
CA LEU A 790 -4.30 6.12 -31.39
C LEU A 790 -2.91 5.74 -31.86
N ARG A 791 -2.70 4.50 -32.30
CA ARG A 791 -1.47 4.04 -32.92
C ARG A 791 -1.71 3.58 -34.34
N ARG A 792 -0.93 4.10 -35.29
CA ARG A 792 -0.91 3.62 -36.67
C ARG A 792 -0.07 2.35 -36.73
N THR A 793 -0.62 1.26 -37.20
CA THR A 793 0.08 0.00 -37.42
C THR A 793 0.82 0.00 -38.76
N GLU A 794 1.78 -0.88 -38.96
CA GLU A 794 2.55 -1.03 -40.22
C GLU A 794 1.63 -1.34 -41.39
N GLY A 795 0.50 -2.04 -41.19
CA GLY A 795 -0.50 -2.32 -42.21
C GLY A 795 -1.42 -1.14 -42.57
N GLY A 796 -1.16 0.07 -42.01
CA GLY A 796 -2.00 1.27 -42.22
C GLY A 796 -3.33 1.30 -41.49
N THR A 797 -3.62 0.31 -40.67
CA THR A 797 -4.75 0.27 -39.72
C THR A 797 -4.43 1.06 -38.45
N TYR A 798 -5.41 1.18 -37.56
CA TYR A 798 -5.23 1.91 -36.30
C TYR A 798 -5.69 1.05 -35.11
N SER A 799 -4.88 1.04 -34.05
CA SER A 799 -5.29 0.58 -32.72
C SER A 799 -5.73 1.81 -31.90
N VAL A 800 -6.78 1.67 -31.11
CA VAL A 800 -7.36 2.76 -30.32
C VAL A 800 -7.58 2.26 -28.90
N ALA A 801 -7.31 3.11 -27.92
CA ALA A 801 -7.64 2.92 -26.52
C ALA A 801 -8.26 4.20 -25.93
#